data_5d1a6017a6035faf6a348803ae98bf61
#
_entry.id   5d1a6017a6035faf6a348803ae98bf61
#
_cell.length_a   1.000
_cell.length_b   1.000
_cell.length_c   1.000
_cell.angle_alpha   90.00
_cell.angle_beta   90.00
_cell.angle_gamma   90.00
#
_symmetry.space_group_name_H-M   'P 1'
#
loop_
_entity.id
_entity.type
_entity.pdbx_description
1 polymer ?
#
loop_
_entity_poly.entity_id
_entity_poly.type
_entity_poly.pdbx_seq_one_letter_code
_entity_poly.pdbx_strand_id
1 'polypeptide(L)'
;MAKRGHTQRPAGDVDDARMLAASNEPENWLLNGGTFGGERYSLLDQINTVNVGRLQPAWYFEYDTTRGQEAEPIVVDGVMYVSTSWSKVYALDAATGRQLWFYDPEVAGTDGAKACCDVVNRGVAVYEGKVFVGALDGRLIALDARTGKVVWSTMTIDPDSMQTITGAPRVVRGKVIIGNAGADFGVRGHVSAYDAATGKLAWRFYLVPGDPEKGPDGAASDEIMEKLVRPTWAGDYASYGGGGTAWQTIMYDPDFNRIYIGTGNGSPWNPKYRTAGKGDNLFLCSVVALDADTGKYIWHYQENPQEAWDYNSTQPMILAELDIEGRRRKVLMHAPKNGFFYVIDRQTGRLISAAPTVPTTWASRIDIATGRPVEPANARYTEGPFLAKPGTAGSHNWHAMAFSPKTGLAYLPVAENQSLLQTNPDFRPVPMGPFNHGVISRHGAGASYLLAWDPVKQREAWRVPYRGGGVLATAGGLLFQGRGTVIGEFVALRADDGRQLWSWPTPNGIQAAAVTYMVGGVQYVAISTGAGAGAMTGGAEARMRQPGRMVAFRIGGKATLPREPDPAPPANPAPGPFAQEVVDRGAAVYRNYCYRCHGPDAISSNVIPDLRRSAYLPDKEAWRAVVWDGALESSGMIGWSRYLESEQIEELRAYVSWEATRLKNGQAPGARQTGSRRSSQAVVQEQ
;
A
#
# COMPACT_ATOMS: atom_id res chain seq x y z
N MET A 1 43.79 -18.40 18.28
CA MET A 1 42.66 -18.69 17.36
C MET A 1 42.82 -17.82 16.14
N ALA A 2 43.06 -18.43 14.99
CA ALA A 2 43.36 -17.73 13.73
C ALA A 2 42.10 -16.95 13.27
N LYS A 3 42.24 -15.65 13.01
CA LYS A 3 41.22 -14.85 12.28
C LYS A 3 41.00 -15.52 10.92
N ARG A 4 39.86 -16.18 10.75
CA ARG A 4 39.41 -16.56 9.41
C ARG A 4 39.25 -15.26 8.63
N GLY A 5 40.05 -15.08 7.59
CA GLY A 5 39.93 -14.00 6.64
C GLY A 5 38.51 -14.10 6.03
N HIS A 6 37.65 -13.11 6.28
CA HIS A 6 36.40 -12.97 5.56
C HIS A 6 36.76 -12.64 4.12
N THR A 7 36.75 -13.62 3.26
CA THR A 7 36.61 -13.35 1.82
C THR A 7 35.31 -12.57 1.66
N GLN A 8 35.43 -11.31 1.25
CA GLN A 8 34.26 -10.44 1.04
C GLN A 8 33.40 -11.11 -0.03
N ARG A 9 32.15 -11.46 0.34
CA ARG A 9 31.18 -12.03 -0.59
C ARG A 9 30.90 -11.05 -1.73
N PRO A 10 30.61 -11.53 -2.95
CA PRO A 10 30.16 -10.66 -4.04
C PRO A 10 28.92 -9.85 -3.62
N ALA A 11 28.72 -8.66 -4.22
CA ALA A 11 27.56 -7.85 -3.94
C ALA A 11 26.27 -8.60 -4.33
N GLY A 12 25.28 -8.64 -3.44
CA GLY A 12 24.01 -9.33 -3.68
C GLY A 12 24.12 -10.86 -3.76
N ASP A 13 25.13 -11.45 -3.11
CA ASP A 13 25.35 -12.91 -3.04
C ASP A 13 24.29 -13.56 -2.15
N VAL A 14 23.07 -13.66 -2.67
CA VAL A 14 21.89 -14.28 -2.02
C VAL A 14 21.36 -15.34 -2.97
N ASP A 15 21.32 -16.59 -2.53
CA ASP A 15 20.75 -17.74 -3.24
C ASP A 15 19.56 -18.34 -2.44
N ASP A 16 18.92 -19.37 -2.99
CA ASP A 16 17.80 -20.05 -2.34
C ASP A 16 18.18 -20.61 -0.97
N ALA A 17 19.37 -21.18 -0.83
CA ALA A 17 19.83 -21.77 0.44
C ALA A 17 20.00 -20.69 1.51
N ARG A 18 20.57 -19.54 1.12
CA ARG A 18 20.75 -18.41 2.02
C ARG A 18 19.43 -17.75 2.43
N MET A 19 18.48 -17.64 1.47
CA MET A 19 17.12 -17.13 1.79
C MET A 19 16.36 -18.05 2.73
N LEU A 20 16.47 -19.39 2.56
CA LEU A 20 15.87 -20.37 3.49
C LEU A 20 16.50 -20.30 4.88
N ALA A 21 17.76 -19.97 4.97
CA ALA A 21 18.51 -19.83 6.22
C ALA A 21 18.57 -18.38 6.76
N ALA A 22 17.74 -17.46 6.26
CA ALA A 22 17.79 -16.03 6.60
C ALA A 22 17.75 -15.75 8.11
N SER A 23 17.03 -16.55 8.90
CA SER A 23 16.99 -16.45 10.35
C SER A 23 18.36 -16.75 11.03
N ASN A 24 19.27 -17.44 10.34
CA ASN A 24 20.62 -17.73 10.84
C ASN A 24 21.63 -16.61 10.55
N GLU A 25 21.22 -15.59 9.79
CA GLU A 25 22.02 -14.41 9.45
C GLU A 25 21.33 -13.12 9.95
N PRO A 26 21.09 -12.97 11.25
CA PRO A 26 20.31 -11.84 11.79
C PRO A 26 20.99 -10.47 11.55
N GLU A 27 22.29 -10.44 11.21
CA GLU A 27 23.03 -9.26 10.79
C GLU A 27 22.57 -8.71 9.44
N ASN A 28 21.87 -9.50 8.63
CA ASN A 28 21.30 -9.13 7.34
C ASN A 28 19.77 -8.94 7.42
N TRP A 29 19.19 -8.34 6.39
CA TRP A 29 17.75 -8.28 6.15
C TRP A 29 17.50 -8.70 4.70
N LEU A 30 17.55 -10.02 4.46
CA LEU A 30 17.67 -10.58 3.10
C LEU A 30 16.38 -10.55 2.29
N LEU A 31 15.22 -10.49 2.97
CA LEU A 31 13.89 -10.60 2.37
C LEU A 31 12.97 -9.49 2.89
N ASN A 32 12.03 -9.06 2.08
CA ASN A 32 10.92 -8.24 2.57
C ASN A 32 10.16 -9.02 3.66
N GLY A 33 10.10 -8.48 4.87
CA GLY A 33 9.56 -9.18 6.04
C GLY A 33 10.58 -9.98 6.84
N GLY A 34 11.89 -9.92 6.48
CA GLY A 34 13.01 -10.55 7.17
C GLY A 34 13.26 -12.00 6.75
N THR A 35 12.23 -12.83 6.74
CA THR A 35 12.25 -14.25 6.35
C THR A 35 11.12 -14.57 5.36
N PHE A 36 11.06 -15.78 4.86
CA PHE A 36 9.90 -16.23 4.08
C PHE A 36 8.59 -16.26 4.90
N GLY A 37 8.67 -16.35 6.23
CA GLY A 37 7.50 -16.22 7.10
C GLY A 37 6.92 -14.81 7.18
N GLY A 38 7.71 -13.80 6.87
CA GLY A 38 7.26 -12.40 6.85
C GLY A 38 6.92 -11.83 8.22
N GLU A 39 7.49 -12.40 9.30
CA GLU A 39 7.17 -12.05 10.67
C GLU A 39 7.64 -10.66 11.06
N ARG A 40 8.56 -10.06 10.30
CA ARG A 40 9.25 -8.82 10.66
C ARG A 40 9.76 -8.84 12.10
N TYR A 41 10.37 -9.97 12.44
CA TYR A 41 10.98 -10.22 13.73
C TYR A 41 12.47 -10.45 13.55
N SER A 42 13.30 -9.65 14.23
CA SER A 42 14.75 -9.81 14.23
C SER A 42 15.23 -10.47 15.49
N LEU A 43 16.21 -11.39 15.36
CA LEU A 43 16.90 -12.01 16.48
C LEU A 43 17.95 -11.09 17.13
N LEU A 44 18.25 -9.92 16.56
CA LEU A 44 19.16 -8.93 17.13
C LEU A 44 18.59 -8.32 18.41
N ASP A 45 19.41 -8.23 19.46
CA ASP A 45 19.05 -7.75 20.79
C ASP A 45 20.06 -6.75 21.40
N GLN A 46 21.08 -6.34 20.65
CA GLN A 46 22.05 -5.32 21.09
C GLN A 46 21.33 -3.99 21.45
N ILE A 47 20.27 -3.65 20.69
CA ILE A 47 19.33 -2.59 21.02
C ILE A 47 18.12 -3.24 21.71
N ASN A 48 17.88 -2.88 22.95
CA ASN A 48 16.88 -3.54 23.79
C ASN A 48 16.16 -2.54 24.73
N THR A 49 15.23 -3.05 25.53
CA THR A 49 14.39 -2.23 26.44
C THR A 49 15.19 -1.45 27.47
N VAL A 50 16.43 -1.85 27.79
CA VAL A 50 17.28 -1.17 28.79
C VAL A 50 18.03 0.03 28.20
N ASN A 51 18.46 -0.07 26.94
CA ASN A 51 19.38 0.90 26.36
C ASN A 51 18.80 1.73 25.21
N VAL A 52 17.58 1.43 24.73
CA VAL A 52 16.96 2.11 23.59
C VAL A 52 16.82 3.63 23.80
N GLY A 53 16.73 4.12 25.03
CA GLY A 53 16.73 5.55 25.33
C GLY A 53 17.99 6.31 24.87
N ARG A 54 19.07 5.60 24.53
CA ARG A 54 20.33 6.13 24.00
C ARG A 54 20.44 6.04 22.48
N LEU A 55 19.36 5.62 21.79
CA LEU A 55 19.31 5.48 20.35
C LEU A 55 19.33 6.86 19.71
N GLN A 56 20.22 7.08 18.74
CA GLN A 56 20.42 8.36 18.04
C GLN A 56 20.71 8.10 16.56
N PRO A 57 20.43 9.04 15.65
CA PRO A 57 20.81 8.92 14.24
C PRO A 57 22.32 8.67 14.11
N ALA A 58 22.67 7.64 13.33
CA ALA A 58 24.04 7.32 12.95
C ALA A 58 24.42 8.01 11.65
N TRP A 59 23.49 7.97 10.70
CA TRP A 59 23.60 8.59 9.38
C TRP A 59 22.21 8.81 8.79
N TYR A 60 22.10 9.66 7.77
CA TYR A 60 20.93 9.82 6.92
C TYR A 60 21.36 9.96 5.46
N PHE A 61 20.44 9.66 4.55
CA PHE A 61 20.56 9.88 3.12
C PHE A 61 19.26 10.53 2.60
N GLU A 62 19.37 11.63 1.85
CA GLU A 62 18.22 12.29 1.22
C GLU A 62 17.95 11.71 -0.15
N TYR A 63 16.72 11.31 -0.41
CA TYR A 63 16.28 10.90 -1.74
C TYR A 63 16.01 12.13 -2.62
N ASP A 64 16.10 11.95 -3.93
CA ASP A 64 15.80 13.00 -4.91
C ASP A 64 14.29 13.16 -5.18
N THR A 65 13.45 12.78 -4.26
CA THR A 65 11.99 12.82 -4.37
C THR A 65 11.32 13.33 -3.09
N THR A 66 10.27 14.12 -3.25
CA THR A 66 9.39 14.56 -2.17
C THR A 66 8.12 13.73 -2.06
N ARG A 67 7.96 12.70 -2.90
CA ARG A 67 6.81 11.81 -2.90
C ARG A 67 6.90 10.79 -1.76
N GLY A 68 5.80 10.08 -1.49
CA GLY A 68 5.68 9.13 -0.40
C GLY A 68 6.67 7.98 -0.45
N GLN A 69 7.15 7.55 0.72
CA GLN A 69 8.10 6.44 0.87
C GLN A 69 7.39 5.27 1.57
N GLU A 70 7.31 4.12 0.89
CA GLU A 70 6.62 2.92 1.39
C GLU A 70 7.52 1.69 1.44
N ALA A 71 8.70 1.76 0.84
CA ALA A 71 9.61 0.62 0.70
C ALA A 71 10.27 0.21 2.02
N GLU A 72 10.31 -1.09 2.24
CA GLU A 72 11.17 -1.75 3.20
C GLU A 72 12.52 -2.03 2.51
N PRO A 73 13.68 -1.58 3.03
CA PRO A 73 14.97 -1.86 2.41
C PRO A 73 15.40 -3.31 2.62
N ILE A 74 16.24 -3.81 1.72
CA ILE A 74 16.97 -5.08 1.85
C ILE A 74 18.41 -4.77 2.22
N VAL A 75 18.97 -5.50 3.19
CA VAL A 75 20.37 -5.33 3.62
C VAL A 75 21.11 -6.65 3.48
N VAL A 76 22.17 -6.64 2.65
CA VAL A 76 23.00 -7.80 2.34
C VAL A 76 24.47 -7.44 2.54
N ASP A 77 25.14 -8.08 3.49
CA ASP A 77 26.60 -7.98 3.71
C ASP A 77 27.11 -6.52 3.77
N GLY A 78 26.34 -5.64 4.45
CA GLY A 78 26.70 -4.23 4.62
C GLY A 78 26.27 -3.30 3.48
N VAL A 79 25.55 -3.79 2.47
CA VAL A 79 24.95 -2.98 1.41
C VAL A 79 23.44 -2.94 1.60
N MET A 80 22.86 -1.75 1.62
CA MET A 80 21.41 -1.51 1.69
C MET A 80 20.87 -1.18 0.30
N TYR A 81 19.89 -1.94 -0.16
CA TYR A 81 19.15 -1.70 -1.40
C TYR A 81 17.75 -1.21 -1.07
N VAL A 82 17.34 -0.08 -1.61
CA VAL A 82 16.03 0.51 -1.35
C VAL A 82 15.44 1.14 -2.61
N SER A 83 14.16 0.91 -2.84
CA SER A 83 13.41 1.65 -3.87
C SER A 83 12.69 2.85 -3.26
N THR A 84 12.38 3.83 -4.11
CA THR A 84 11.63 5.03 -3.75
C THR A 84 10.48 5.25 -4.73
N SER A 85 9.71 6.30 -4.54
CA SER A 85 8.71 6.75 -5.52
C SER A 85 9.32 6.88 -6.91
N TRP A 86 8.50 6.68 -7.96
CA TRP A 86 8.94 6.57 -9.34
C TRP A 86 9.80 5.33 -9.62
N SER A 87 9.80 4.36 -8.69
CA SER A 87 10.54 3.10 -8.79
C SER A 87 12.05 3.28 -8.95
N LYS A 88 12.59 4.41 -8.46
CA LYS A 88 14.03 4.65 -8.41
C LYS A 88 14.69 3.74 -7.38
N VAL A 89 15.91 3.31 -7.61
CA VAL A 89 16.62 2.36 -6.74
C VAL A 89 17.98 2.92 -6.33
N TYR A 90 18.26 2.83 -5.04
CA TYR A 90 19.54 3.21 -4.44
C TYR A 90 20.22 2.00 -3.82
N ALA A 91 21.55 1.91 -3.95
CA ALA A 91 22.38 1.10 -3.09
C ALA A 91 23.22 2.02 -2.22
N LEU A 92 23.14 1.79 -0.91
CA LEU A 92 23.81 2.58 0.10
C LEU A 92 24.76 1.69 0.91
N ASP A 93 25.89 2.22 1.33
CA ASP A 93 26.71 1.64 2.37
C ASP A 93 25.92 1.66 3.68
N ALA A 94 25.60 0.50 4.23
CA ALA A 94 24.70 0.38 5.37
C ALA A 94 25.30 0.91 6.70
N ALA A 95 26.61 1.10 6.77
CA ALA A 95 27.29 1.67 7.95
C ALA A 95 27.32 3.21 7.94
N THR A 96 27.33 3.82 6.75
CA THR A 96 27.62 5.26 6.58
C THR A 96 26.53 6.05 5.84
N GLY A 97 25.62 5.38 5.12
CA GLY A 97 24.64 6.01 4.25
C GLY A 97 25.20 6.55 2.93
N ARG A 98 26.50 6.30 2.64
CA ARG A 98 27.11 6.73 1.38
C ARG A 98 26.49 5.99 0.20
N GLN A 99 26.02 6.73 -0.81
CA GLN A 99 25.51 6.15 -2.06
C GLN A 99 26.63 5.40 -2.78
N LEU A 100 26.35 4.13 -3.11
CA LEU A 100 27.23 3.28 -3.92
C LEU A 100 26.87 3.40 -5.39
N TRP A 101 25.57 3.32 -5.70
CA TRP A 101 25.01 3.58 -7.02
C TRP A 101 23.55 4.02 -6.93
N PHE A 102 23.03 4.53 -8.03
CA PHE A 102 21.66 4.98 -8.22
C PHE A 102 21.15 4.55 -9.58
N TYR A 103 19.90 4.16 -9.66
CA TYR A 103 19.19 3.82 -10.88
C TYR A 103 17.83 4.54 -10.93
N ASP A 104 17.58 5.24 -12.04
CA ASP A 104 16.29 5.82 -12.37
C ASP A 104 15.72 5.05 -13.57
N PRO A 105 14.56 4.40 -13.47
CA PRO A 105 13.91 3.74 -14.60
C PRO A 105 13.32 4.71 -15.62
N GLU A 106 13.36 6.01 -15.36
CA GLU A 106 12.81 7.06 -16.24
C GLU A 106 11.33 6.80 -16.59
N VAL A 107 10.54 6.48 -15.56
CA VAL A 107 9.09 6.29 -15.73
C VAL A 107 8.47 7.59 -16.24
N ALA A 108 7.71 7.50 -17.34
CA ALA A 108 7.06 8.68 -17.90
C ALA A 108 6.09 9.32 -16.88
N GLY A 109 6.08 10.64 -16.78
CA GLY A 109 5.22 11.37 -15.86
C GLY A 109 3.72 11.05 -16.05
N THR A 110 3.31 10.76 -17.29
CA THR A 110 1.94 10.31 -17.62
C THR A 110 1.52 9.02 -16.95
N ASP A 111 2.46 8.10 -16.65
CA ASP A 111 2.15 6.86 -15.93
C ASP A 111 1.79 7.12 -14.47
N GLY A 112 2.20 8.26 -13.90
CA GLY A 112 1.74 8.70 -12.59
C GLY A 112 0.23 8.88 -12.48
N ALA A 113 -0.44 9.22 -13.59
CA ALA A 113 -1.89 9.32 -13.64
C ALA A 113 -2.62 7.97 -13.61
N LYS A 114 -1.93 6.87 -13.93
CA LYS A 114 -2.46 5.50 -13.81
C LYS A 114 -2.40 4.97 -12.36
N ALA A 115 -1.63 5.62 -11.49
CA ALA A 115 -1.51 5.22 -10.09
C ALA A 115 -2.67 5.76 -9.25
N CYS A 116 -3.36 4.88 -8.50
CA CYS A 116 -4.47 5.31 -7.63
C CYS A 116 -3.98 6.14 -6.45
N CYS A 117 -2.78 5.84 -5.96
CA CYS A 117 -2.37 6.15 -4.59
C CYS A 117 -0.92 6.67 -4.57
N ASP A 118 -0.61 7.65 -5.41
CA ASP A 118 0.73 8.18 -5.68
C ASP A 118 1.65 7.16 -6.42
N VAL A 119 2.79 7.64 -6.87
CA VAL A 119 3.80 6.89 -7.64
C VAL A 119 4.71 6.03 -6.74
N VAL A 120 4.10 5.33 -5.80
CA VAL A 120 4.79 4.57 -4.76
C VAL A 120 5.46 3.31 -5.29
N ASN A 121 6.50 2.87 -4.57
CA ASN A 121 7.11 1.56 -4.74
C ASN A 121 7.38 0.95 -3.35
N ARG A 122 7.13 -0.36 -3.18
CA ARG A 122 7.15 -1.01 -1.85
C ARG A 122 8.36 -1.89 -1.61
N GLY A 123 9.35 -1.89 -2.52
CA GLY A 123 10.61 -2.56 -2.27
C GLY A 123 11.21 -3.27 -3.47
N VAL A 124 12.37 -3.82 -3.23
CA VAL A 124 13.17 -4.61 -4.17
C VAL A 124 13.32 -6.04 -3.65
N ALA A 125 13.82 -6.94 -4.49
CA ALA A 125 14.35 -8.24 -4.08
C ALA A 125 15.80 -8.36 -4.55
N VAL A 126 16.60 -9.16 -3.83
CA VAL A 126 18.02 -9.41 -4.15
C VAL A 126 18.24 -10.90 -4.31
N TYR A 127 18.85 -11.30 -5.42
CA TYR A 127 19.13 -12.73 -5.69
C TYR A 127 20.22 -12.88 -6.75
N GLU A 128 21.20 -13.76 -6.51
CA GLU A 128 22.31 -14.11 -7.42
C GLU A 128 22.98 -12.90 -8.06
N GLY A 129 23.39 -11.93 -7.23
CA GLY A 129 24.09 -10.73 -7.70
C GLY A 129 23.23 -9.72 -8.45
N LYS A 130 21.90 -9.85 -8.37
CA LYS A 130 20.94 -8.95 -9.01
C LYS A 130 20.00 -8.32 -8.00
N VAL A 131 19.56 -7.10 -8.29
CA VAL A 131 18.47 -6.39 -7.61
C VAL A 131 17.29 -6.29 -8.56
N PHE A 132 16.13 -6.76 -8.14
CA PHE A 132 14.90 -6.75 -8.94
C PHE A 132 13.96 -5.66 -8.43
N VAL A 133 13.39 -4.89 -9.35
CA VAL A 133 12.39 -3.87 -9.07
C VAL A 133 11.26 -3.94 -10.10
N GLY A 134 10.01 -3.84 -9.61
CA GLY A 134 8.86 -3.59 -10.47
C GLY A 134 8.69 -2.09 -10.66
N ALA A 135 8.78 -1.60 -11.88
CA ALA A 135 8.59 -0.20 -12.20
C ALA A 135 7.11 0.13 -12.40
N LEU A 136 6.71 1.37 -12.08
CA LEU A 136 5.31 1.80 -12.12
C LEU A 136 4.66 1.61 -13.50
N ASP A 137 5.45 1.74 -14.57
CA ASP A 137 5.04 1.55 -15.96
C ASP A 137 4.88 0.08 -16.39
N GLY A 138 5.05 -0.86 -15.45
CA GLY A 138 4.86 -2.29 -15.67
C GLY A 138 6.10 -3.08 -16.07
N ARG A 139 7.26 -2.45 -16.15
CA ARG A 139 8.52 -3.17 -16.37
C ARG A 139 8.98 -3.88 -15.09
N LEU A 140 9.35 -5.15 -15.20
CA LEU A 140 10.17 -5.84 -14.20
C LEU A 140 11.63 -5.74 -14.64
N ILE A 141 12.49 -5.18 -13.80
CA ILE A 141 13.86 -4.82 -14.14
C ILE A 141 14.82 -5.53 -13.19
N ALA A 142 15.86 -6.17 -13.74
CA ALA A 142 17.00 -6.71 -13.01
C ALA A 142 18.21 -5.80 -13.18
N LEU A 143 18.79 -5.39 -12.06
CA LEU A 143 19.99 -4.57 -11.99
C LEU A 143 21.15 -5.41 -11.45
N ASP A 144 22.35 -5.21 -11.96
CA ASP A 144 23.58 -5.75 -11.34
C ASP A 144 23.76 -5.15 -9.94
N ALA A 145 23.80 -5.98 -8.90
CA ALA A 145 23.80 -5.55 -7.51
C ALA A 145 25.02 -4.70 -7.12
N ARG A 146 26.14 -4.83 -7.83
CA ARG A 146 27.38 -4.09 -7.59
C ARG A 146 27.38 -2.72 -8.27
N THR A 147 26.77 -2.60 -9.44
CA THR A 147 26.92 -1.42 -10.32
C THR A 147 25.64 -0.65 -10.59
N GLY A 148 24.46 -1.23 -10.33
CA GLY A 148 23.16 -0.66 -10.68
C GLY A 148 22.83 -0.69 -12.16
N LYS A 149 23.66 -1.30 -13.02
CA LYS A 149 23.40 -1.40 -14.45
C LYS A 149 22.31 -2.42 -14.75
N VAL A 150 21.46 -2.11 -15.73
CA VAL A 150 20.40 -3.03 -16.19
C VAL A 150 21.01 -4.29 -16.77
N VAL A 151 20.61 -5.44 -16.24
CA VAL A 151 20.93 -6.78 -16.77
C VAL A 151 19.89 -7.19 -17.79
N TRP A 152 18.60 -7.04 -17.41
CA TRP A 152 17.46 -7.25 -18.30
C TRP A 152 16.26 -6.41 -17.83
N SER A 153 15.32 -6.18 -18.73
CA SER A 153 14.05 -5.49 -18.47
C SER A 153 12.96 -6.16 -19.30
N THR A 154 11.85 -6.52 -18.63
CA THR A 154 10.72 -7.21 -19.27
C THR A 154 9.42 -6.48 -18.95
N MET A 155 8.61 -6.18 -19.98
CA MET A 155 7.26 -5.66 -19.81
C MET A 155 6.34 -6.77 -19.30
N THR A 156 5.65 -6.55 -18.17
CA THR A 156 4.82 -7.57 -17.52
C THR A 156 3.32 -7.35 -17.71
N ILE A 157 2.94 -6.17 -18.14
CA ILE A 157 1.55 -5.71 -18.33
C ILE A 157 1.33 -5.26 -19.79
N ASP A 158 0.09 -4.98 -20.15
CA ASP A 158 -0.22 -4.25 -21.37
C ASP A 158 0.07 -2.75 -21.16
N PRO A 159 1.02 -2.15 -21.88
CA PRO A 159 1.42 -0.74 -21.68
C PRO A 159 0.28 0.25 -22.02
N ASP A 160 -0.66 -0.14 -22.86
CA ASP A 160 -1.81 0.69 -23.22
C ASP A 160 -2.95 0.64 -22.18
N SER A 161 -2.82 -0.27 -21.20
CA SER A 161 -3.79 -0.40 -20.12
C SER A 161 -3.51 0.57 -18.96
N MET A 162 -4.46 0.61 -18.01
CA MET A 162 -4.31 1.33 -16.73
C MET A 162 -3.62 0.48 -15.65
N GLN A 163 -2.95 -0.58 -16.04
CA GLN A 163 -2.17 -1.41 -15.11
C GLN A 163 -0.90 -0.70 -14.67
N THR A 164 -0.49 -0.96 -13.43
CA THR A 164 0.76 -0.45 -12.85
C THR A 164 1.39 -1.53 -11.98
N ILE A 165 2.65 -1.33 -11.55
CA ILE A 165 3.28 -2.13 -10.50
C ILE A 165 3.67 -1.19 -9.35
N THR A 166 3.24 -1.54 -8.14
CA THR A 166 3.60 -0.81 -6.90
C THR A 166 4.16 -1.74 -5.82
N GLY A 167 3.97 -3.05 -5.96
CA GLY A 167 4.43 -4.07 -5.03
C GLY A 167 5.90 -4.45 -5.19
N ALA A 168 6.50 -4.96 -4.12
CA ALA A 168 7.83 -5.54 -4.18
C ALA A 168 7.80 -6.92 -4.87
N PRO A 169 8.74 -7.23 -5.77
CA PRO A 169 8.89 -8.57 -6.32
C PRO A 169 9.32 -9.57 -5.25
N ARG A 170 9.01 -10.84 -5.45
CA ARG A 170 9.51 -11.95 -4.62
C ARG A 170 10.34 -12.89 -5.46
N VAL A 171 11.49 -13.30 -4.94
CA VAL A 171 12.28 -14.35 -5.60
C VAL A 171 12.02 -15.68 -4.91
N VAL A 172 11.73 -16.70 -5.71
CA VAL A 172 11.41 -18.04 -5.27
C VAL A 172 11.99 -19.03 -6.26
N ARG A 173 12.99 -19.83 -5.81
CA ARG A 173 13.57 -20.93 -6.61
C ARG A 173 13.95 -20.49 -8.03
N GLY A 174 14.76 -19.42 -8.13
CA GLY A 174 15.23 -18.88 -9.40
C GLY A 174 14.15 -18.16 -10.24
N LYS A 175 12.97 -17.86 -9.69
CA LYS A 175 11.91 -17.10 -10.36
C LYS A 175 11.59 -15.81 -9.62
N VAL A 176 11.38 -14.73 -10.35
CA VAL A 176 10.94 -13.44 -9.82
C VAL A 176 9.43 -13.32 -10.05
N ILE A 177 8.68 -13.19 -8.96
CA ILE A 177 7.22 -13.19 -8.97
C ILE A 177 6.73 -11.79 -8.72
N ILE A 178 5.79 -11.33 -9.54
CA ILE A 178 5.19 -10.00 -9.48
C ILE A 178 3.72 -10.03 -9.93
N GLY A 179 2.90 -9.19 -9.32
CA GLY A 179 1.51 -8.95 -9.74
C GLY A 179 1.32 -7.55 -10.27
N ASN A 180 0.09 -7.21 -10.64
CA ASN A 180 -0.28 -5.87 -11.09
C ASN A 180 -1.23 -5.17 -10.13
N ALA A 181 -1.28 -3.84 -10.23
CA ALA A 181 -2.26 -2.94 -9.63
C ALA A 181 -3.19 -2.36 -10.71
N GLY A 182 -4.15 -1.50 -10.32
CA GLY A 182 -5.03 -0.77 -11.24
C GLY A 182 -6.49 -1.23 -11.24
N ALA A 183 -6.94 -2.07 -10.29
CA ALA A 183 -8.31 -2.59 -10.25
C ALA A 183 -9.37 -1.49 -10.44
N ASP A 184 -9.23 -0.36 -9.74
CA ASP A 184 -10.19 0.76 -9.77
C ASP A 184 -10.32 1.45 -11.15
N PHE A 185 -9.44 1.11 -12.07
CA PHE A 185 -9.42 1.66 -13.43
C PHE A 185 -9.87 0.66 -14.50
N GLY A 186 -10.47 -0.44 -14.09
CA GLY A 186 -11.04 -1.41 -15.03
C GLY A 186 -9.98 -2.34 -15.63
N VAL A 187 -9.05 -2.84 -14.84
CA VAL A 187 -8.05 -3.80 -15.29
C VAL A 187 -8.28 -5.19 -14.71
N ARG A 188 -7.73 -6.19 -15.38
CA ARG A 188 -7.75 -7.59 -14.97
C ARG A 188 -6.53 -7.94 -14.13
N GLY A 189 -6.75 -8.52 -12.95
CA GLY A 189 -5.69 -8.95 -12.04
C GLY A 189 -4.97 -10.21 -12.51
N HIS A 190 -3.64 -10.22 -12.35
CA HIS A 190 -2.80 -11.38 -12.58
C HIS A 190 -1.56 -11.38 -11.67
N VAL A 191 -0.91 -12.52 -11.57
CA VAL A 191 0.41 -12.72 -11.02
C VAL A 191 1.24 -13.52 -12.01
N SER A 192 2.53 -13.20 -12.15
CA SER A 192 3.42 -13.86 -13.08
C SER A 192 4.78 -14.13 -12.46
N ALA A 193 5.41 -15.21 -12.89
CA ALA A 193 6.79 -15.55 -12.53
C ALA A 193 7.68 -15.44 -13.77
N TYR A 194 8.85 -14.87 -13.57
CA TYR A 194 9.87 -14.68 -14.59
C TYR A 194 11.16 -15.35 -14.15
N ASP A 195 11.89 -15.98 -15.06
CA ASP A 195 13.21 -16.54 -14.79
C ASP A 195 14.18 -15.43 -14.34
N ALA A 196 14.77 -15.59 -13.16
CA ALA A 196 15.61 -14.57 -12.54
C ALA A 196 16.90 -14.26 -13.33
N ALA A 197 17.40 -15.19 -14.12
CA ALA A 197 18.60 -14.99 -14.93
C ALA A 197 18.30 -14.23 -16.23
N THR A 198 17.16 -14.50 -16.85
CA THR A 198 16.86 -14.08 -18.23
C THR A 198 15.68 -13.11 -18.38
N GLY A 199 14.82 -12.99 -17.37
CA GLY A 199 13.59 -12.21 -17.44
C GLY A 199 12.48 -12.82 -18.30
N LYS A 200 12.63 -14.07 -18.78
CA LYS A 200 11.61 -14.76 -19.56
C LYS A 200 10.45 -15.18 -18.69
N LEU A 201 9.23 -15.06 -19.20
CA LEU A 201 8.03 -15.53 -18.53
C LEU A 201 8.10 -17.06 -18.33
N ALA A 202 7.97 -17.51 -17.07
CA ALA A 202 7.89 -18.91 -16.71
C ALA A 202 6.45 -19.39 -16.65
N TRP A 203 5.59 -18.62 -15.96
CA TRP A 203 4.15 -18.85 -15.90
C TRP A 203 3.40 -17.56 -15.56
N ARG A 204 2.09 -17.53 -15.91
CA ARG A 204 1.14 -16.48 -15.50
C ARG A 204 -0.12 -17.14 -14.97
N PHE A 205 -0.72 -16.53 -13.95
CA PHE A 205 -2.00 -16.92 -13.37
C PHE A 205 -2.90 -15.68 -13.31
N TYR A 206 -4.03 -15.71 -14.00
CA TYR A 206 -5.07 -14.69 -13.90
C TYR A 206 -5.93 -14.93 -12.66
N LEU A 207 -6.32 -13.85 -11.98
CA LEU A 207 -7.04 -13.89 -10.70
C LEU A 207 -8.54 -13.72 -10.85
N VAL A 208 -8.98 -13.23 -12.01
CA VAL A 208 -10.40 -13.10 -12.38
C VAL A 208 -10.58 -13.55 -13.85
N PRO A 209 -11.81 -13.94 -14.27
CA PRO A 209 -12.00 -14.44 -15.62
C PRO A 209 -11.82 -13.35 -16.67
N GLY A 210 -11.33 -13.73 -17.82
CA GLY A 210 -11.25 -12.89 -19.01
C GLY A 210 -12.56 -12.85 -19.77
N ASP A 211 -12.51 -12.17 -20.91
CA ASP A 211 -13.62 -12.12 -21.87
C ASP A 211 -13.98 -13.55 -22.36
N PRO A 212 -15.21 -14.02 -22.14
CA PRO A 212 -15.60 -15.35 -22.53
C PRO A 212 -15.55 -15.59 -24.04
N GLU A 213 -15.64 -14.52 -24.86
CA GLU A 213 -15.59 -14.63 -26.32
C GLU A 213 -14.16 -14.89 -26.85
N LYS A 214 -13.12 -14.55 -26.04
CA LYS A 214 -11.71 -14.74 -26.42
C LYS A 214 -11.14 -16.11 -26.12
N GLY A 215 -11.89 -16.96 -25.40
CA GLY A 215 -11.42 -18.29 -25.01
C GLY A 215 -10.33 -18.29 -23.93
N PRO A 216 -9.56 -19.39 -23.78
CA PRO A 216 -8.52 -19.52 -22.77
C PRO A 216 -7.32 -18.60 -23.06
N ASP A 217 -6.61 -18.21 -21.99
CA ASP A 217 -5.51 -17.25 -22.04
C ASP A 217 -4.14 -17.90 -22.39
N GLY A 218 -4.04 -19.24 -22.39
CA GLY A 218 -2.77 -19.97 -22.46
C GLY A 218 -1.97 -19.87 -21.15
N ALA A 219 -2.65 -19.70 -20.01
CA ALA A 219 -2.08 -19.42 -18.71
C ALA A 219 -2.23 -20.62 -17.74
N ALA A 220 -1.43 -20.63 -16.66
CA ALA A 220 -1.53 -21.65 -15.61
C ALA A 220 -2.90 -21.69 -14.92
N SER A 221 -3.66 -20.60 -15.02
CA SER A 221 -5.01 -20.44 -14.47
C SER A 221 -6.12 -21.08 -15.31
N ASP A 222 -5.93 -21.37 -16.59
CA ASP A 222 -7.03 -21.67 -17.53
C ASP A 222 -7.96 -22.79 -17.05
N GLU A 223 -7.40 -23.89 -16.56
CA GLU A 223 -8.19 -25.01 -16.08
C GLU A 223 -9.12 -24.63 -14.92
N ILE A 224 -8.57 -23.98 -13.89
CA ILE A 224 -9.35 -23.60 -12.72
C ILE A 224 -10.26 -22.42 -13.01
N MET A 225 -9.88 -21.56 -13.95
CA MET A 225 -10.68 -20.45 -14.41
C MET A 225 -12.01 -20.93 -14.98
N GLU A 226 -11.99 -21.94 -15.84
CA GLU A 226 -13.21 -22.51 -16.42
C GLU A 226 -14.03 -23.34 -15.42
N LYS A 227 -13.36 -24.20 -14.63
CA LYS A 227 -14.05 -25.14 -13.74
C LYS A 227 -14.65 -24.50 -12.49
N LEU A 228 -13.98 -23.51 -11.91
CA LEU A 228 -14.33 -22.96 -10.59
C LEU A 228 -14.65 -21.46 -10.63
N VAL A 229 -13.84 -20.66 -11.32
CA VAL A 229 -13.90 -19.20 -11.22
C VAL A 229 -15.03 -18.61 -12.06
N ARG A 230 -15.06 -18.90 -13.35
CA ARG A 230 -16.07 -18.38 -14.30
C ARG A 230 -17.51 -18.64 -13.86
N PRO A 231 -17.90 -19.80 -13.31
CA PRO A 231 -19.26 -20.04 -12.82
C PRO A 231 -19.71 -19.10 -11.71
N THR A 232 -18.78 -18.41 -11.03
CA THR A 232 -19.08 -17.44 -9.98
C THR A 232 -19.25 -16.01 -10.49
N TRP A 233 -19.15 -15.78 -11.80
CA TRP A 233 -19.27 -14.51 -12.47
C TRP A 233 -20.46 -14.48 -13.42
N ALA A 234 -21.09 -13.31 -13.57
CA ALA A 234 -22.23 -13.10 -14.45
C ALA A 234 -22.19 -11.69 -15.05
N GLY A 235 -23.03 -11.43 -16.06
CA GLY A 235 -23.12 -10.11 -16.69
C GLY A 235 -21.87 -9.74 -17.49
N ASP A 236 -21.68 -8.45 -17.74
CA ASP A 236 -20.64 -7.91 -18.60
C ASP A 236 -19.37 -7.47 -17.82
N TYR A 237 -18.90 -8.35 -16.94
CA TYR A 237 -17.70 -8.03 -16.11
C TYR A 237 -16.43 -7.80 -16.93
N ALA A 238 -16.34 -8.42 -18.10
CA ALA A 238 -15.15 -8.34 -18.94
C ALA A 238 -14.90 -6.92 -19.47
N SER A 239 -15.95 -6.17 -19.77
CA SER A 239 -15.85 -4.77 -20.20
C SER A 239 -15.30 -3.85 -19.11
N TYR A 240 -15.37 -4.26 -17.85
CA TYR A 240 -14.84 -3.53 -16.70
C TYR A 240 -13.51 -4.11 -16.17
N GLY A 241 -12.93 -5.10 -16.84
CA GLY A 241 -11.69 -5.76 -16.42
C GLY A 241 -11.80 -6.65 -15.19
N GLY A 242 -12.88 -6.57 -14.41
CA GLY A 242 -13.17 -7.42 -13.25
C GLY A 242 -12.40 -7.13 -11.96
N GLY A 243 -11.21 -6.56 -12.01
CA GLY A 243 -10.37 -6.25 -10.85
C GLY A 243 -9.51 -7.41 -10.36
N GLY A 244 -9.48 -7.65 -9.05
CA GLY A 244 -8.77 -8.78 -8.42
C GLY A 244 -7.25 -8.71 -8.51
N THR A 245 -6.65 -7.52 -8.52
CA THR A 245 -5.20 -7.32 -8.73
C THR A 245 -4.37 -7.75 -7.52
N ALA A 246 -3.17 -8.31 -7.76
CA ALA A 246 -2.18 -8.69 -6.75
C ALA A 246 -1.14 -7.57 -6.57
N TRP A 247 -1.56 -6.44 -6.00
CA TRP A 247 -0.74 -5.23 -5.98
C TRP A 247 0.29 -5.15 -4.86
N GLN A 248 0.31 -6.11 -3.91
CA GLN A 248 1.30 -6.08 -2.82
C GLN A 248 1.78 -7.47 -2.39
N THR A 249 0.97 -8.23 -1.65
CA THR A 249 1.49 -9.37 -0.88
C THR A 249 1.57 -10.64 -1.70
N ILE A 250 2.80 -11.14 -1.81
CA ILE A 250 3.15 -12.46 -2.34
C ILE A 250 4.06 -13.12 -1.28
N MET A 251 3.66 -14.27 -0.75
CA MET A 251 4.42 -15.02 0.24
C MET A 251 4.83 -16.36 -0.33
N TYR A 252 6.04 -16.82 0.02
CA TYR A 252 6.49 -18.18 -0.29
C TYR A 252 6.54 -19.03 0.96
N ASP A 253 5.99 -20.22 0.85
CA ASP A 253 6.01 -21.24 1.89
C ASP A 253 6.93 -22.39 1.46
N PRO A 254 8.15 -22.48 2.01
CA PRO A 254 9.08 -23.54 1.66
C PRO A 254 8.63 -24.93 2.14
N ASP A 255 7.81 -25.01 3.19
CA ASP A 255 7.34 -26.29 3.73
C ASP A 255 6.44 -27.05 2.75
N PHE A 256 5.70 -26.31 1.92
CA PHE A 256 4.75 -26.88 0.96
C PHE A 256 5.07 -26.52 -0.49
N ASN A 257 6.16 -25.80 -0.76
CA ASN A 257 6.53 -25.26 -2.07
C ASN A 257 5.37 -24.44 -2.70
N ARG A 258 4.78 -23.52 -1.93
CA ARG A 258 3.59 -22.76 -2.32
C ARG A 258 3.82 -21.28 -2.28
N ILE A 259 3.08 -20.59 -3.14
CA ILE A 259 2.97 -19.14 -3.10
C ILE A 259 1.56 -18.77 -2.64
N TYR A 260 1.43 -17.88 -1.67
CA TYR A 260 0.16 -17.30 -1.27
C TYR A 260 0.06 -15.89 -1.81
N ILE A 261 -1.03 -15.63 -2.53
CA ILE A 261 -1.32 -14.36 -3.20
C ILE A 261 -2.55 -13.75 -2.53
N GLY A 262 -2.43 -12.52 -2.07
CA GLY A 262 -3.58 -11.72 -1.68
C GLY A 262 -4.16 -10.97 -2.88
N THR A 263 -5.47 -11.03 -3.06
CA THR A 263 -6.15 -10.44 -4.23
C THR A 263 -6.98 -9.21 -3.85
N GLY A 264 -7.09 -8.29 -4.78
CA GLY A 264 -7.74 -7.00 -4.60
C GLY A 264 -9.26 -7.01 -4.78
N ASN A 265 -9.80 -5.80 -4.75
CA ASN A 265 -11.20 -5.48 -4.94
C ASN A 265 -11.71 -5.76 -6.37
N GLY A 266 -13.02 -5.76 -6.51
CA GLY A 266 -13.70 -5.82 -7.80
C GLY A 266 -13.76 -4.50 -8.54
N SER A 267 -13.84 -4.55 -9.86
CA SER A 267 -14.08 -3.40 -10.72
C SER A 267 -15.34 -3.62 -11.57
N PRO A 268 -16.33 -2.72 -11.47
CA PRO A 268 -16.57 -1.71 -10.43
C PRO A 268 -16.75 -2.32 -9.03
N TRP A 269 -16.66 -1.51 -7.96
CA TRP A 269 -16.91 -2.01 -6.59
C TRP A 269 -18.33 -2.53 -6.45
N ASN A 270 -19.32 -1.81 -7.02
CA ASN A 270 -20.71 -2.20 -6.94
C ASN A 270 -21.00 -3.46 -7.79
N PRO A 271 -21.34 -4.60 -7.15
CA PRO A 271 -21.62 -5.85 -7.87
C PRO A 271 -22.84 -5.78 -8.79
N LYS A 272 -23.76 -4.82 -8.57
CA LYS A 272 -24.88 -4.57 -9.49
C LYS A 272 -24.39 -4.28 -10.91
N TYR A 273 -23.35 -3.48 -11.04
CA TYR A 273 -22.77 -3.12 -12.34
C TYR A 273 -21.77 -4.17 -12.84
N ARG A 274 -20.98 -4.73 -11.93
CA ARG A 274 -19.93 -5.71 -12.27
C ARG A 274 -20.52 -7.03 -12.76
N THR A 275 -21.47 -7.60 -12.02
CA THR A 275 -21.96 -8.99 -12.24
C THR A 275 -23.48 -9.11 -12.13
N ALA A 276 -24.22 -8.03 -12.34
CA ALA A 276 -25.68 -7.99 -12.13
C ALA A 276 -26.10 -8.47 -10.72
N GLY A 277 -25.23 -8.27 -9.71
CA GLY A 277 -25.45 -8.67 -8.32
C GLY A 277 -25.38 -10.19 -8.08
N LYS A 278 -24.73 -10.96 -8.94
CA LYS A 278 -24.72 -12.43 -8.88
C LYS A 278 -23.31 -12.99 -8.66
N GLY A 279 -23.28 -14.17 -7.99
CA GLY A 279 -22.09 -15.00 -7.78
C GLY A 279 -21.10 -14.43 -6.76
N ASP A 280 -20.19 -15.25 -6.30
CA ASP A 280 -19.17 -14.89 -5.30
C ASP A 280 -17.99 -14.10 -5.89
N ASN A 281 -17.86 -14.09 -7.22
CA ASN A 281 -16.80 -13.40 -7.97
C ASN A 281 -15.38 -13.83 -7.55
N LEU A 282 -15.08 -15.12 -7.65
CA LEU A 282 -13.74 -15.64 -7.39
C LEU A 282 -12.72 -15.07 -8.41
N PHE A 283 -11.50 -14.70 -8.02
CA PHE A 283 -10.92 -14.69 -6.68
C PHE A 283 -10.82 -13.28 -6.11
N LEU A 284 -11.87 -12.47 -6.13
CA LEU A 284 -11.83 -11.18 -5.45
C LEU A 284 -11.63 -11.38 -3.94
N CYS A 285 -10.85 -10.51 -3.31
CA CYS A 285 -10.61 -10.48 -1.86
C CYS A 285 -10.37 -11.87 -1.27
N SER A 286 -9.39 -12.56 -1.82
CA SER A 286 -9.05 -13.94 -1.48
C SER A 286 -7.57 -14.09 -1.16
N VAL A 287 -7.26 -15.10 -0.38
CA VAL A 287 -5.93 -15.71 -0.34
C VAL A 287 -5.93 -16.88 -1.31
N VAL A 288 -5.07 -16.84 -2.33
CA VAL A 288 -4.95 -17.89 -3.35
C VAL A 288 -3.60 -18.57 -3.20
N ALA A 289 -3.60 -19.89 -3.07
CA ALA A 289 -2.39 -20.71 -3.02
C ALA A 289 -2.09 -21.32 -4.39
N LEU A 290 -0.88 -21.11 -4.87
CA LEU A 290 -0.36 -21.63 -6.13
C LEU A 290 0.89 -22.48 -5.87
N ASP A 291 1.12 -23.48 -6.72
CA ASP A 291 2.40 -24.18 -6.80
C ASP A 291 3.50 -23.21 -7.29
N ALA A 292 4.60 -23.12 -6.57
CA ALA A 292 5.65 -22.13 -6.85
C ALA A 292 6.39 -22.37 -8.17
N ASP A 293 6.49 -23.61 -8.63
CA ASP A 293 7.21 -23.96 -9.83
C ASP A 293 6.37 -23.77 -11.10
N THR A 294 5.09 -24.10 -11.03
CA THR A 294 4.18 -24.19 -12.19
C THR A 294 3.13 -23.09 -12.25
N GLY A 295 2.90 -22.37 -11.15
CA GLY A 295 1.81 -21.41 -11.03
C GLY A 295 0.41 -22.06 -10.97
N LYS A 296 0.29 -23.39 -10.88
CA LYS A 296 -1.00 -24.07 -10.83
C LYS A 296 -1.70 -23.85 -9.50
N TYR A 297 -3.03 -23.73 -9.56
CA TYR A 297 -3.91 -23.59 -8.40
C TYR A 297 -3.83 -24.80 -7.46
N ILE A 298 -3.85 -24.51 -6.13
CA ILE A 298 -3.89 -25.51 -5.06
C ILE A 298 -5.16 -25.35 -4.23
N TRP A 299 -5.35 -24.18 -3.61
CA TRP A 299 -6.54 -23.84 -2.83
C TRP A 299 -6.74 -22.31 -2.79
N HIS A 300 -7.91 -21.89 -2.34
CA HIS A 300 -8.18 -20.49 -2.00
C HIS A 300 -9.03 -20.39 -0.73
N TYR A 301 -8.96 -19.24 -0.09
CA TYR A 301 -9.90 -18.80 0.94
C TYR A 301 -10.39 -17.42 0.58
N GLN A 302 -11.70 -17.27 0.33
CA GLN A 302 -12.29 -15.98 -0.01
C GLN A 302 -12.82 -15.27 1.22
N GLU A 303 -12.20 -14.16 1.60
CA GLU A 303 -12.52 -13.39 2.80
C GLU A 303 -13.76 -12.50 2.63
N ASN A 304 -14.01 -12.02 1.41
CA ASN A 304 -15.16 -11.21 1.06
C ASN A 304 -15.82 -11.71 -0.24
N PRO A 305 -16.72 -12.71 -0.18
CA PRO A 305 -17.52 -13.12 -1.33
C PRO A 305 -18.31 -11.95 -1.91
N GLN A 306 -18.35 -11.82 -3.24
CA GLN A 306 -19.06 -10.73 -3.94
C GLN A 306 -18.70 -9.33 -3.40
N GLU A 307 -17.41 -9.08 -3.21
CA GLU A 307 -16.85 -7.85 -2.65
C GLU A 307 -17.55 -6.58 -3.18
N ALA A 308 -17.83 -5.61 -2.29
CA ALA A 308 -18.61 -4.41 -2.61
C ALA A 308 -18.12 -3.14 -1.89
N TRP A 309 -17.05 -3.18 -1.08
CA TRP A 309 -16.67 -2.13 -0.14
C TRP A 309 -15.25 -1.59 -0.37
N ASP A 310 -14.60 -1.95 -1.48
CA ASP A 310 -13.16 -1.76 -1.68
C ASP A 310 -12.33 -2.52 -0.62
N TYR A 311 -12.83 -3.62 -0.12
CA TYR A 311 -12.02 -4.50 0.70
C TYR A 311 -11.05 -5.26 -0.21
N ASN A 312 -9.84 -5.44 0.31
CA ASN A 312 -8.76 -6.11 -0.38
C ASN A 312 -8.17 -7.16 0.57
N SER A 313 -7.65 -8.24 0.03
CA SER A 313 -6.89 -9.27 0.74
C SER A 313 -5.40 -9.20 0.40
N THR A 314 -4.92 -8.05 -0.06
CA THR A 314 -3.53 -7.83 -0.48
C THR A 314 -2.61 -7.38 0.65
N GLN A 315 -3.14 -7.25 1.88
CA GLN A 315 -2.40 -6.84 3.06
C GLN A 315 -1.31 -7.86 3.41
N PRO A 316 -0.28 -7.46 4.20
CA PRO A 316 0.76 -8.38 4.63
C PRO A 316 0.21 -9.62 5.31
N MET A 317 0.75 -10.78 4.95
CA MET A 317 0.48 -12.07 5.57
C MET A 317 1.70 -12.49 6.41
N ILE A 318 1.47 -13.31 7.43
CA ILE A 318 2.54 -13.91 8.24
C ILE A 318 2.34 -15.41 8.27
N LEU A 319 3.41 -16.15 7.94
CA LEU A 319 3.44 -17.61 8.08
C LEU A 319 4.10 -17.95 9.43
N ALA A 320 3.41 -18.72 10.25
CA ALA A 320 3.91 -19.10 11.56
C ALA A 320 3.51 -20.53 11.94
N GLU A 321 4.03 -21.00 13.04
CA GLU A 321 3.55 -22.19 13.73
C GLU A 321 3.00 -21.81 15.09
N LEU A 322 1.74 -22.13 15.34
CA LEU A 322 1.04 -21.84 16.59
C LEU A 322 0.57 -23.11 17.28
N ASP A 323 0.63 -23.09 18.61
CA ASP A 323 0.00 -24.14 19.41
C ASP A 323 -1.48 -23.80 19.64
N ILE A 324 -2.35 -24.47 18.89
CA ILE A 324 -3.80 -24.28 18.93
C ILE A 324 -4.45 -25.58 19.41
N GLU A 325 -5.18 -25.52 20.53
CA GLU A 325 -5.86 -26.68 21.13
C GLU A 325 -4.91 -27.87 21.36
N GLY A 326 -3.67 -27.55 21.85
CA GLY A 326 -2.65 -28.56 22.15
C GLY A 326 -2.00 -29.20 20.91
N ARG A 327 -2.18 -28.65 19.73
CA ARG A 327 -1.56 -29.12 18.48
C ARG A 327 -0.74 -28.01 17.83
N ARG A 328 0.47 -28.32 17.43
CA ARG A 328 1.32 -27.45 16.62
C ARG A 328 0.77 -27.38 15.20
N ARG A 329 0.31 -26.17 14.76
CA ARG A 329 -0.29 -25.94 13.46
C ARG A 329 0.51 -24.96 12.63
N LYS A 330 0.72 -25.28 11.36
CA LYS A 330 1.30 -24.38 10.38
C LYS A 330 0.19 -23.48 9.85
N VAL A 331 0.27 -22.17 10.19
CA VAL A 331 -0.79 -21.23 9.92
C VAL A 331 -0.33 -20.05 9.06
N LEU A 332 -1.27 -19.49 8.31
CA LEU A 332 -1.20 -18.19 7.70
C LEU A 332 -2.08 -17.24 8.52
N MET A 333 -1.48 -16.17 9.02
CA MET A 333 -2.19 -15.09 9.72
C MET A 333 -2.39 -13.93 8.76
N HIS A 334 -3.61 -13.41 8.69
CA HIS A 334 -3.96 -12.32 7.80
C HIS A 334 -4.95 -11.36 8.45
N ALA A 335 -4.74 -10.06 8.26
CA ALA A 335 -5.63 -8.99 8.69
C ALA A 335 -5.93 -8.08 7.48
N PRO A 336 -6.93 -8.40 6.66
CA PRO A 336 -7.31 -7.60 5.50
C PRO A 336 -8.07 -6.32 5.88
N LYS A 337 -8.45 -5.52 4.89
CA LYS A 337 -9.21 -4.26 5.08
C LYS A 337 -10.54 -4.46 5.80
N ASN A 338 -11.12 -5.64 5.77
CA ASN A 338 -12.48 -5.95 6.24
C ASN A 338 -12.68 -5.95 7.77
N GLY A 339 -11.61 -5.81 8.55
CA GLY A 339 -11.68 -5.65 10.00
C GLY A 339 -11.58 -6.92 10.82
N PHE A 340 -11.37 -8.08 10.21
CA PHE A 340 -11.15 -9.34 10.92
C PHE A 340 -9.68 -9.74 10.89
N PHE A 341 -9.26 -10.51 11.90
CA PHE A 341 -7.98 -11.20 11.92
C PHE A 341 -8.23 -12.69 11.70
N TYR A 342 -7.68 -13.24 10.62
CA TYR A 342 -7.84 -14.62 10.20
C TYR A 342 -6.63 -15.46 10.56
N VAL A 343 -6.88 -16.71 10.97
CA VAL A 343 -5.88 -17.78 11.11
C VAL A 343 -6.32 -18.91 10.20
N ILE A 344 -5.52 -19.19 9.18
CA ILE A 344 -5.83 -20.15 8.11
C ILE A 344 -4.80 -21.27 8.12
N ASP A 345 -5.21 -22.51 7.97
CA ASP A 345 -4.32 -23.67 7.81
C ASP A 345 -3.58 -23.58 6.48
N ARG A 346 -2.24 -23.52 6.50
CA ARG A 346 -1.41 -23.36 5.27
C ARG A 346 -1.49 -24.54 4.32
N GLN A 347 -1.74 -25.73 4.85
CA GLN A 347 -1.80 -26.95 4.04
C GLN A 347 -3.09 -27.04 3.25
N THR A 348 -4.21 -26.66 3.85
CA THR A 348 -5.54 -26.93 3.31
C THR A 348 -6.34 -25.69 2.88
N GLY A 349 -5.94 -24.51 3.32
CA GLY A 349 -6.72 -23.27 3.12
C GLY A 349 -7.94 -23.16 4.03
N ARG A 350 -8.14 -24.10 4.98
CA ARG A 350 -9.29 -24.05 5.90
C ARG A 350 -9.11 -22.96 6.95
N LEU A 351 -10.17 -22.23 7.18
CA LEU A 351 -10.25 -21.29 8.30
C LEU A 351 -10.17 -22.05 9.64
N ILE A 352 -9.24 -21.63 10.51
CA ILE A 352 -9.12 -22.14 11.89
C ILE A 352 -9.91 -21.22 12.83
N SER A 353 -9.67 -19.91 12.72
CA SER A 353 -10.35 -18.92 13.53
C SER A 353 -10.36 -17.55 12.84
N ALA A 354 -11.36 -16.72 13.19
CA ALA A 354 -11.43 -15.34 12.78
C ALA A 354 -12.21 -14.54 13.83
N ALA A 355 -11.70 -13.34 14.19
CA ALA A 355 -12.40 -12.42 15.07
C ALA A 355 -12.18 -10.96 14.64
N PRO A 356 -13.12 -10.05 14.94
CA PRO A 356 -13.00 -8.66 14.56
C PRO A 356 -11.95 -7.93 15.41
N THR A 357 -11.08 -7.18 14.76
CA THR A 357 -10.06 -6.31 15.38
C THR A 357 -10.59 -4.91 15.68
N VAL A 358 -11.68 -4.54 15.03
CA VAL A 358 -12.40 -3.27 15.17
C VAL A 358 -13.92 -3.53 15.09
N PRO A 359 -14.79 -2.60 15.51
CA PRO A 359 -16.22 -2.72 15.27
C PRO A 359 -16.55 -2.88 13.80
N THR A 360 -17.34 -3.90 13.45
CA THR A 360 -17.75 -4.19 12.07
C THR A 360 -19.26 -4.09 11.90
N THR A 361 -19.72 -3.56 10.74
CA THR A 361 -21.16 -3.51 10.40
C THR A 361 -21.48 -4.34 9.17
N TRP A 362 -20.53 -4.59 8.28
CA TRP A 362 -20.72 -5.36 7.04
C TRP A 362 -20.91 -6.87 7.31
N ALA A 363 -20.35 -7.37 8.39
CA ALA A 363 -20.55 -8.73 8.87
C ALA A 363 -20.53 -8.76 10.41
N SER A 364 -21.39 -9.55 11.02
CA SER A 364 -21.44 -9.73 12.47
C SER A 364 -20.36 -10.70 12.98
N ARG A 365 -19.99 -11.69 12.18
CA ARG A 365 -18.95 -12.69 12.42
C ARG A 365 -18.58 -13.41 11.13
N ILE A 366 -17.48 -14.15 11.18
CA ILE A 366 -17.18 -15.17 10.19
C ILE A 366 -17.63 -16.52 10.76
N ASP A 367 -18.45 -17.24 10.02
CA ASP A 367 -18.87 -18.59 10.38
C ASP A 367 -17.71 -19.56 10.14
N ILE A 368 -17.17 -20.17 11.19
CA ILE A 368 -15.98 -21.03 11.10
C ILE A 368 -16.24 -22.32 10.33
N ALA A 369 -17.46 -22.84 10.38
CA ALA A 369 -17.79 -24.09 9.71
C ALA A 369 -17.84 -23.94 8.19
N THR A 370 -18.34 -22.81 7.71
CA THR A 370 -18.46 -22.50 6.29
C THR A 370 -17.34 -21.61 5.75
N GLY A 371 -16.60 -20.92 6.62
CA GLY A 371 -15.61 -19.90 6.28
C GLY A 371 -16.21 -18.59 5.76
N ARG A 372 -17.53 -18.40 5.81
CA ARG A 372 -18.25 -17.28 5.20
C ARG A 372 -18.65 -16.20 6.20
N PRO A 373 -18.67 -14.92 5.78
CA PRO A 373 -19.20 -13.84 6.62
C PRO A 373 -20.73 -14.00 6.83
N VAL A 374 -21.20 -13.66 8.03
CA VAL A 374 -22.62 -13.52 8.33
C VAL A 374 -23.00 -12.05 8.19
N GLU A 375 -23.52 -11.72 7.02
CA GLU A 375 -23.83 -10.35 6.63
C GLU A 375 -25.23 -9.92 7.07
N PRO A 376 -25.45 -8.66 7.49
CA PRO A 376 -26.78 -8.13 7.71
C PRO A 376 -27.49 -7.82 6.37
N ALA A 377 -28.80 -7.66 6.42
CA ALA A 377 -29.54 -7.17 5.27
C ALA A 377 -28.97 -5.83 4.78
N ASN A 378 -29.03 -5.59 3.48
CA ASN A 378 -28.52 -4.37 2.81
C ASN A 378 -27.02 -4.05 2.99
N ALA A 379 -26.19 -4.98 3.48
CA ALA A 379 -24.75 -4.75 3.62
C ALA A 379 -24.09 -4.28 2.30
N ARG A 380 -24.66 -4.66 1.16
CA ARG A 380 -24.23 -4.24 -0.19
C ARG A 380 -25.01 -3.04 -0.75
N TYR A 381 -25.62 -2.23 0.10
CA TYR A 381 -26.31 -0.96 -0.24
C TYR A 381 -27.25 -1.06 -1.47
N THR A 382 -27.90 -2.23 -1.64
CA THR A 382 -28.84 -2.48 -2.74
C THR A 382 -30.20 -1.79 -2.55
N GLU A 383 -30.64 -1.66 -1.29
CA GLU A 383 -31.95 -1.10 -0.90
C GLU A 383 -31.84 0.30 -0.27
N GLY A 384 -30.71 0.97 -0.44
CA GLY A 384 -30.47 2.30 0.11
C GLY A 384 -29.05 2.45 0.67
N PRO A 385 -28.73 3.58 1.31
CA PRO A 385 -27.42 3.80 1.90
C PRO A 385 -27.09 2.79 2.99
N PHE A 386 -25.82 2.39 3.09
CA PHE A 386 -25.29 1.52 4.14
C PHE A 386 -24.06 2.14 4.78
N LEU A 387 -24.01 2.20 6.11
CA LEU A 387 -22.84 2.65 6.86
C LEU A 387 -21.89 1.47 7.11
N ALA A 388 -20.88 1.34 6.26
CA ALA A 388 -19.85 0.32 6.39
C ALA A 388 -18.82 0.72 7.46
N LYS A 389 -18.57 -0.19 8.40
CA LYS A 389 -17.46 -0.18 9.36
C LYS A 389 -16.72 -1.52 9.25
N PRO A 390 -15.40 -1.52 9.07
CA PRO A 390 -14.60 -0.39 8.62
C PRO A 390 -15.08 0.16 7.27
N GLY A 391 -14.71 1.41 6.96
CA GLY A 391 -14.99 2.01 5.67
C GLY A 391 -14.05 1.50 4.57
N THR A 392 -14.10 2.13 3.40
CA THR A 392 -13.34 1.72 2.21
C THR A 392 -11.82 1.77 2.37
N ALA A 393 -11.30 2.60 3.29
CA ALA A 393 -9.88 2.61 3.63
C ALA A 393 -9.42 1.34 4.38
N GLY A 394 -10.36 0.58 4.94
CA GLY A 394 -10.12 -0.63 5.72
C GLY A 394 -9.66 -0.34 7.15
N SER A 395 -9.75 -1.35 8.04
CA SER A 395 -9.20 -1.24 9.38
C SER A 395 -7.68 -1.36 9.38
N HIS A 396 -7.13 -2.34 8.71
CA HIS A 396 -5.74 -2.53 8.40
C HIS A 396 -5.54 -2.43 6.88
N ASN A 397 -4.42 -1.90 6.42
CA ASN A 397 -4.13 -1.75 5.00
C ASN A 397 -2.72 -2.30 4.71
N TRP A 398 -2.07 -1.81 3.66
CA TRP A 398 -0.75 -2.27 3.18
C TRP A 398 0.40 -2.15 4.19
N HIS A 399 0.23 -1.41 5.28
CA HIS A 399 1.25 -1.22 6.30
C HIS A 399 1.67 -2.56 6.90
N ALA A 400 2.97 -2.73 7.08
CA ALA A 400 3.53 -3.97 7.60
C ALA A 400 3.04 -4.29 9.01
N MET A 401 2.57 -5.50 9.22
CA MET A 401 2.39 -6.08 10.56
C MET A 401 3.61 -6.93 10.96
N ALA A 402 3.80 -7.16 12.26
CA ALA A 402 4.87 -8.00 12.78
C ALA A 402 4.31 -9.08 13.71
N PHE A 403 5.04 -10.19 13.85
CA PHE A 403 4.73 -11.23 14.84
C PHE A 403 5.97 -11.54 15.66
N SER A 404 5.86 -11.53 16.99
CA SER A 404 6.94 -11.94 17.86
C SER A 404 6.68 -13.34 18.42
N PRO A 405 7.51 -14.32 18.09
CA PRO A 405 7.42 -15.66 18.69
C PRO A 405 7.69 -15.64 20.20
N LYS A 406 8.39 -14.60 20.70
CA LYS A 406 8.70 -14.43 22.13
C LYS A 406 7.47 -14.04 22.96
N THR A 407 6.59 -13.20 22.43
CA THR A 407 5.35 -12.78 23.09
C THR A 407 4.14 -13.59 22.66
N GLY A 408 4.21 -14.25 21.49
CA GLY A 408 3.07 -14.90 20.83
C GLY A 408 2.05 -13.91 20.25
N LEU A 409 2.40 -12.62 20.12
CA LEU A 409 1.49 -11.56 19.67
C LEU A 409 1.81 -11.10 18.25
N ALA A 410 0.75 -10.81 17.51
CA ALA A 410 0.81 -10.05 16.25
C ALA A 410 0.58 -8.56 16.54
N TYR A 411 1.35 -7.69 15.89
CA TYR A 411 1.29 -6.23 16.05
C TYR A 411 0.92 -5.59 14.72
N LEU A 412 -0.17 -4.85 14.71
CA LEU A 412 -0.67 -4.26 13.47
C LEU A 412 -1.27 -2.85 13.70
N PRO A 413 -1.02 -1.90 12.77
CA PRO A 413 -1.70 -0.62 12.81
C PRO A 413 -3.14 -0.80 12.33
N VAL A 414 -4.11 -0.34 13.10
CA VAL A 414 -5.55 -0.41 12.77
C VAL A 414 -6.24 0.93 12.92
N ALA A 415 -7.36 1.11 12.20
CA ALA A 415 -8.18 2.30 12.23
C ALA A 415 -9.67 1.95 12.23
N GLU A 416 -10.44 2.62 13.08
CA GLU A 416 -11.90 2.53 13.14
C GLU A 416 -12.54 3.59 12.24
N ASN A 417 -12.30 3.52 10.94
CA ASN A 417 -12.91 4.41 9.97
C ASN A 417 -14.28 3.87 9.50
N GLN A 418 -15.05 4.72 8.83
CA GLN A 418 -16.36 4.37 8.31
C GLN A 418 -16.63 5.02 6.96
N SER A 419 -17.51 4.42 6.16
CA SER A 419 -17.97 4.98 4.90
C SER A 419 -19.48 4.76 4.73
N LEU A 420 -20.23 5.82 4.49
CA LEU A 420 -21.61 5.72 4.03
C LEU A 420 -21.57 5.44 2.53
N LEU A 421 -22.04 4.27 2.12
CA LEU A 421 -22.03 3.80 0.74
C LEU A 421 -23.44 3.75 0.17
N GLN A 422 -23.60 4.14 -1.08
CA GLN A 422 -24.87 4.11 -1.80
C GLN A 422 -24.61 3.80 -3.27
N THR A 423 -25.46 2.99 -3.89
CA THR A 423 -25.42 2.77 -5.35
C THR A 423 -25.52 4.11 -6.07
N ASN A 424 -24.61 4.35 -7.02
CA ASN A 424 -24.68 5.49 -7.92
C ASN A 424 -25.61 5.15 -9.10
N PRO A 425 -26.84 5.68 -9.18
CA PRO A 425 -27.79 5.33 -10.25
C PRO A 425 -27.31 5.81 -11.63
N ASP A 426 -26.49 6.86 -11.65
CA ASP A 426 -26.03 7.51 -12.87
C ASP A 426 -24.61 7.06 -13.26
N PHE A 427 -24.18 5.90 -12.73
CA PHE A 427 -22.82 5.40 -12.98
C PHE A 427 -22.55 5.20 -14.49
N ARG A 428 -21.47 5.82 -14.94
CA ARG A 428 -20.86 5.62 -16.23
C ARG A 428 -19.35 5.52 -16.05
N PRO A 429 -18.68 4.52 -16.62
CA PRO A 429 -17.22 4.48 -16.66
C PRO A 429 -16.67 5.70 -17.39
N VAL A 430 -15.71 6.38 -16.81
CA VAL A 430 -15.06 7.56 -17.39
C VAL A 430 -13.57 7.26 -17.55
N PRO A 431 -13.05 7.18 -18.78
CA PRO A 431 -11.62 7.00 -19.00
C PRO A 431 -10.81 8.10 -18.33
N MET A 432 -9.76 7.74 -17.59
CA MET A 432 -8.93 8.65 -16.79
C MET A 432 -9.69 9.50 -15.74
N GLY A 433 -11.00 9.26 -15.59
CA GLY A 433 -11.86 9.96 -14.65
C GLY A 433 -11.72 9.48 -13.21
N PRO A 434 -12.78 9.66 -12.39
CA PRO A 434 -12.84 9.14 -11.04
C PRO A 434 -12.74 7.62 -11.08
N PHE A 435 -12.43 7.04 -9.93
CA PHE A 435 -12.45 5.58 -9.79
C PHE A 435 -13.79 5.02 -10.28
N ASN A 436 -13.75 3.95 -11.07
CA ASN A 436 -14.95 3.30 -11.62
C ASN A 436 -15.64 2.44 -10.57
N HIS A 437 -16.15 3.06 -9.49
CA HIS A 437 -16.69 2.35 -8.33
C HIS A 437 -18.16 1.95 -8.48
N GLY A 438 -18.96 2.74 -9.20
CA GLY A 438 -20.41 2.58 -9.25
C GLY A 438 -21.10 2.91 -7.91
N VAL A 439 -20.42 3.67 -7.03
CA VAL A 439 -20.82 3.96 -5.65
C VAL A 439 -20.67 5.44 -5.35
N ILE A 440 -21.65 6.02 -4.68
CA ILE A 440 -21.51 7.30 -3.99
C ILE A 440 -21.02 6.98 -2.57
N SER A 441 -19.89 7.56 -2.16
CA SER A 441 -19.31 7.32 -0.85
C SER A 441 -19.09 8.61 -0.08
N ARG A 442 -19.28 8.55 1.26
CA ARG A 442 -18.91 9.61 2.20
C ARG A 442 -18.11 8.98 3.31
N HIS A 443 -16.91 9.49 3.54
CA HIS A 443 -15.96 8.91 4.48
C HIS A 443 -15.98 9.62 5.82
N GLY A 444 -15.86 8.85 6.91
CA GLY A 444 -15.70 9.35 8.27
C GLY A 444 -14.44 8.77 8.90
N ALA A 445 -13.68 9.63 9.58
CA ALA A 445 -12.54 9.21 10.39
C ALA A 445 -13.01 8.57 11.69
N GLY A 446 -12.16 7.72 12.27
CA GLY A 446 -12.32 7.13 13.60
C GLY A 446 -10.98 7.02 14.32
N ALA A 447 -10.99 6.36 15.48
CA ALA A 447 -9.77 6.12 16.24
C ALA A 447 -8.77 5.28 15.44
N SER A 448 -7.48 5.53 15.66
CA SER A 448 -6.40 4.72 15.11
C SER A 448 -5.45 4.32 16.21
N TYR A 449 -4.91 3.10 16.15
CA TYR A 449 -4.01 2.59 17.17
C TYR A 449 -3.09 1.50 16.63
N LEU A 450 -2.00 1.26 17.34
CA LEU A 450 -1.24 0.03 17.23
C LEU A 450 -1.92 -1.01 18.12
N LEU A 451 -2.34 -2.12 17.51
CA LEU A 451 -2.98 -3.25 18.19
C LEU A 451 -1.98 -4.37 18.37
N ALA A 452 -1.89 -4.91 19.60
CA ALA A 452 -1.30 -6.21 19.87
C ALA A 452 -2.40 -7.25 20.00
N TRP A 453 -2.37 -8.24 19.13
CA TRP A 453 -3.39 -9.27 18.98
C TRP A 453 -2.85 -10.65 19.35
N ASP A 454 -3.57 -11.37 20.17
CA ASP A 454 -3.29 -12.78 20.46
C ASP A 454 -3.98 -13.65 19.37
N PRO A 455 -3.23 -14.22 18.42
CA PRO A 455 -3.81 -14.95 17.30
C PRO A 455 -4.39 -16.31 17.68
N VAL A 456 -4.00 -16.85 18.83
CA VAL A 456 -4.52 -18.13 19.36
C VAL A 456 -5.84 -17.90 20.08
N LYS A 457 -5.90 -16.88 20.96
CA LYS A 457 -7.11 -16.55 21.72
C LYS A 457 -8.06 -15.66 20.96
N GLN A 458 -7.66 -15.14 19.79
CA GLN A 458 -8.45 -14.25 18.95
C GLN A 458 -8.99 -13.03 19.72
N ARG A 459 -8.09 -12.35 20.45
CA ARG A 459 -8.44 -11.17 21.25
C ARG A 459 -7.29 -10.19 21.34
N GLU A 460 -7.65 -8.95 21.62
CA GLU A 460 -6.70 -7.91 21.97
C GLU A 460 -5.93 -8.28 23.26
N ALA A 461 -4.61 -8.08 23.22
CA ALA A 461 -3.75 -8.10 24.39
C ALA A 461 -3.59 -6.69 24.96
N TRP A 462 -3.30 -5.72 24.09
CA TRP A 462 -3.21 -4.29 24.41
C TRP A 462 -3.32 -3.43 23.14
N ARG A 463 -3.59 -2.14 23.31
CA ARG A 463 -3.54 -1.15 22.22
C ARG A 463 -2.92 0.16 22.66
N VAL A 464 -2.27 0.86 21.73
CA VAL A 464 -1.74 2.21 21.94
C VAL A 464 -2.38 3.15 20.91
N PRO A 465 -3.12 4.19 21.36
CA PRO A 465 -3.76 5.14 20.46
C PRO A 465 -2.73 5.88 19.63
N TYR A 466 -2.69 5.65 18.34
CA TYR A 466 -1.90 6.41 17.38
C TYR A 466 -2.09 5.91 15.94
N ARG A 467 -2.01 6.83 14.97
CA ARG A 467 -1.94 6.44 13.55
C ARG A 467 -0.49 6.23 13.14
N GLY A 468 -0.10 4.97 12.89
CA GLY A 468 1.26 4.60 12.55
C GLY A 468 1.38 3.85 11.22
N GLY A 469 2.61 3.78 10.72
CA GLY A 469 3.04 2.96 9.60
C GLY A 469 3.37 1.53 10.01
N GLY A 470 4.21 0.86 9.23
CA GLY A 470 4.62 -0.52 9.46
C GLY A 470 5.39 -0.76 10.76
N VAL A 471 5.33 -1.99 11.25
CA VAL A 471 5.91 -2.41 12.53
C VAL A 471 7.07 -3.37 12.29
N LEU A 472 8.13 -3.23 13.09
CA LEU A 472 9.24 -4.18 13.25
C LEU A 472 9.29 -4.64 14.72
N ALA A 473 9.39 -5.94 14.96
CA ALA A 473 9.63 -6.51 16.27
C ALA A 473 11.05 -7.07 16.41
N THR A 474 11.62 -7.06 17.63
CA THR A 474 12.99 -7.56 17.87
C THR A 474 13.10 -8.43 19.10
N ALA A 475 14.13 -9.30 19.15
CA ALA A 475 14.47 -10.11 20.31
C ALA A 475 14.86 -9.25 21.55
N GLY A 476 15.25 -7.99 21.32
CA GLY A 476 15.48 -7.00 22.38
C GLY A 476 14.20 -6.58 23.14
N GLY A 477 13.03 -7.14 22.80
CA GLY A 477 11.74 -6.84 23.43
C GLY A 477 11.13 -5.52 22.97
N LEU A 478 11.51 -5.05 21.78
CA LEU A 478 11.10 -3.78 21.23
C LEU A 478 10.22 -3.96 20.00
N LEU A 479 9.28 -3.01 19.83
CA LEU A 479 8.61 -2.72 18.59
C LEU A 479 9.08 -1.36 18.09
N PHE A 480 9.45 -1.28 16.82
CA PHE A 480 9.74 -0.02 16.16
C PHE A 480 8.61 0.32 15.19
N GLN A 481 8.12 1.56 15.25
CA GLN A 481 7.04 2.03 14.38
C GLN A 481 7.26 3.48 13.99
N GLY A 482 7.07 3.79 12.71
CA GLY A 482 6.91 5.16 12.24
C GLY A 482 5.50 5.66 12.49
N ARG A 483 5.34 6.95 12.74
CA ARG A 483 4.05 7.60 13.03
C ARG A 483 3.87 8.87 12.23
N GLY A 484 2.61 9.26 12.04
CA GLY A 484 2.21 10.47 11.34
C GLY A 484 2.18 10.34 9.82
N THR A 485 1.42 11.20 9.19
CA THR A 485 1.25 11.24 7.72
C THR A 485 2.03 12.39 7.07
N VAL A 486 2.12 13.54 7.72
CA VAL A 486 2.79 14.75 7.22
C VAL A 486 4.00 15.11 8.08
N ILE A 487 3.80 15.19 9.38
CA ILE A 487 4.85 15.25 10.39
C ILE A 487 4.77 13.98 11.19
N GLY A 488 5.88 13.47 11.63
CA GLY A 488 5.88 12.21 12.34
C GLY A 488 6.91 12.10 13.45
N GLU A 489 6.96 10.95 14.01
CA GLU A 489 7.98 10.49 14.92
C GLU A 489 8.30 9.03 14.67
N PHE A 490 9.51 8.64 14.94
CA PHE A 490 9.92 7.24 14.99
C PHE A 490 9.98 6.83 16.45
N VAL A 491 9.29 5.75 16.81
CA VAL A 491 9.15 5.33 18.21
C VAL A 491 9.66 3.91 18.42
N ALA A 492 10.12 3.65 19.66
CA ALA A 492 10.34 2.32 20.18
C ALA A 492 9.39 2.07 21.36
N LEU A 493 8.63 0.98 21.28
CA LEU A 493 7.68 0.55 22.28
C LEU A 493 8.14 -0.77 22.88
N ARG A 494 7.77 -1.04 24.12
CA ARG A 494 7.94 -2.36 24.73
C ARG A 494 6.92 -3.33 24.15
N ALA A 495 7.37 -4.50 23.70
CA ALA A 495 6.52 -5.46 22.99
C ALA A 495 5.42 -6.08 23.89
N ASP A 496 5.65 -6.18 25.20
CA ASP A 496 4.74 -6.84 26.12
C ASP A 496 3.48 -6.01 26.44
N ASP A 497 3.58 -4.67 26.48
CA ASP A 497 2.51 -3.79 26.97
C ASP A 497 2.33 -2.47 26.17
N GLY A 498 3.10 -2.27 25.13
CA GLY A 498 3.01 -1.07 24.28
C GLY A 498 3.57 0.21 24.91
N ARG A 499 4.23 0.15 26.09
CA ARG A 499 4.81 1.35 26.73
C ARG A 499 5.89 1.95 25.84
N GLN A 500 5.78 3.26 25.51
CA GLN A 500 6.79 3.97 24.77
C GLN A 500 8.05 4.15 25.61
N LEU A 501 9.19 3.71 25.07
CA LEU A 501 10.50 3.78 25.71
C LEU A 501 11.40 4.85 25.08
N TRP A 502 11.15 5.19 23.82
CA TRP A 502 11.94 6.17 23.08
C TRP A 502 11.11 6.74 21.93
N SER A 503 11.41 7.99 21.54
CA SER A 503 10.90 8.61 20.31
C SER A 503 11.91 9.56 19.72
N TRP A 504 11.79 9.76 18.39
CA TRP A 504 12.58 10.72 17.66
C TRP A 504 11.68 11.44 16.64
N PRO A 505 11.55 12.78 16.74
CA PRO A 505 10.69 13.56 15.85
C PRO A 505 11.29 13.63 14.45
N THR A 506 10.45 13.61 13.44
CA THR A 506 10.83 13.73 12.03
C THR A 506 9.97 14.78 11.33
N PRO A 507 10.55 15.57 10.41
CA PRO A 507 9.80 16.57 9.66
C PRO A 507 8.81 15.95 8.68
N ASN A 508 8.95 14.65 8.37
CA ASN A 508 8.06 13.89 7.49
C ASN A 508 7.32 12.82 8.27
N GLY A 509 6.09 12.49 7.84
CA GLY A 509 5.42 11.28 8.27
C GLY A 509 6.22 10.03 7.91
N ILE A 510 5.94 8.92 8.57
CA ILE A 510 6.59 7.63 8.33
C ILE A 510 5.52 6.56 8.14
N GLN A 511 5.49 5.95 6.96
CA GLN A 511 4.55 4.89 6.62
C GLN A 511 5.23 3.55 6.35
N ALA A 512 6.51 3.58 5.93
CA ALA A 512 7.32 2.39 5.69
C ALA A 512 7.56 1.59 6.98
N ALA A 513 7.93 0.33 6.84
CA ALA A 513 8.43 -0.47 7.95
C ALA A 513 9.93 -0.22 8.17
N ALA A 514 10.35 -0.26 9.44
CA ALA A 514 11.76 -0.26 9.80
C ALA A 514 12.38 -1.64 9.55
N VAL A 515 13.71 -1.66 9.37
CA VAL A 515 14.52 -2.87 9.36
C VAL A 515 15.66 -2.74 10.39
N THR A 516 16.19 -3.86 10.83
CA THR A 516 17.38 -3.87 11.69
C THR A 516 18.42 -4.83 11.15
N TYR A 517 19.67 -4.45 11.28
CA TYR A 517 20.81 -5.17 10.73
C TYR A 517 22.09 -4.87 11.56
N MET A 518 23.17 -5.55 11.25
CA MET A 518 24.46 -5.34 11.94
C MET A 518 25.59 -5.15 10.92
N VAL A 519 26.43 -4.15 11.15
CA VAL A 519 27.68 -3.94 10.40
C VAL A 519 28.83 -3.72 11.37
N GLY A 520 29.92 -4.46 11.18
CA GLY A 520 31.11 -4.33 12.04
C GLY A 520 30.83 -4.62 13.51
N GLY A 521 29.86 -5.49 13.84
CA GLY A 521 29.47 -5.83 15.21
C GLY A 521 28.57 -4.78 15.89
N VAL A 522 28.08 -3.77 15.16
CA VAL A 522 27.19 -2.71 15.65
C VAL A 522 25.82 -2.89 15.04
N GLN A 523 24.76 -2.95 15.88
CA GLN A 523 23.38 -3.01 15.43
C GLN A 523 22.86 -1.63 15.05
N TYR A 524 22.17 -1.59 13.92
CA TYR A 524 21.44 -0.44 13.39
C TYR A 524 19.94 -0.75 13.28
N VAL A 525 19.13 0.29 13.39
CA VAL A 525 17.71 0.28 12.98
C VAL A 525 17.52 1.37 11.94
N ALA A 526 17.00 1.05 10.77
CA ALA A 526 16.82 2.01 9.68
C ALA A 526 15.36 2.12 9.24
N ILE A 527 14.96 3.31 8.82
CA ILE A 527 13.61 3.65 8.40
C ILE A 527 13.62 4.68 7.27
N SER A 528 12.80 4.46 6.24
CA SER A 528 12.49 5.48 5.24
C SER A 528 11.45 6.45 5.78
N THR A 529 11.78 7.75 5.83
CA THR A 529 10.85 8.83 6.15
C THR A 529 10.33 9.47 4.88
N GLY A 530 9.08 9.86 4.86
CA GLY A 530 8.36 10.46 3.75
C GLY A 530 6.88 10.14 3.88
N ALA A 531 6.00 11.10 3.63
CA ALA A 531 4.56 10.84 3.66
C ALA A 531 4.22 9.79 2.58
N GLY A 532 3.55 8.70 2.93
CA GLY A 532 3.09 7.68 1.99
C GLY A 532 1.92 8.15 1.13
N ALA A 533 1.20 7.23 0.52
CA ALA A 533 -0.02 7.47 -0.28
C ALA A 533 -1.14 8.27 0.41
N GLY A 534 -0.94 8.64 1.66
CA GLY A 534 -1.81 9.51 2.45
C GLY A 534 -1.97 10.94 1.95
N ALA A 535 -1.33 11.32 0.84
CA ALA A 535 -1.54 12.61 0.16
C ALA A 535 -3.02 12.90 -0.15
N MET A 536 -3.79 11.85 -0.36
CA MET A 536 -5.22 11.91 -0.68
C MET A 536 -6.13 12.07 0.54
N THR A 537 -5.60 11.94 1.75
CA THR A 537 -6.38 11.98 2.98
C THR A 537 -6.45 13.36 3.59
N GLY A 538 -6.58 14.40 2.81
CA GLY A 538 -6.66 15.81 3.18
C GLY A 538 -6.93 16.13 4.66
N GLY A 539 -6.42 17.24 5.14
CA GLY A 539 -6.73 17.77 6.46
C GLY A 539 -5.53 18.12 7.35
N ALA A 540 -4.32 17.79 6.94
CA ALA A 540 -3.14 18.32 7.60
C ALA A 540 -2.72 19.64 6.96
N GLU A 541 -2.22 20.58 7.75
CA GLU A 541 -1.66 21.83 7.25
C GLU A 541 -0.62 21.56 6.16
N ALA A 542 -0.83 22.19 5.00
CA ALA A 542 0.14 22.15 3.93
C ALA A 542 1.46 22.71 4.42
N ARG A 543 2.49 21.89 4.45
CA ARG A 543 3.88 22.32 4.72
C ARG A 543 4.68 22.25 3.44
N MET A 544 5.84 22.89 3.40
CA MET A 544 6.74 22.75 2.25
C MET A 544 7.12 21.28 2.05
N ARG A 545 7.28 20.90 0.79
CA ARG A 545 7.73 19.56 0.41
C ARG A 545 9.12 19.30 0.97
N GLN A 546 9.27 18.19 1.66
CA GLN A 546 10.54 17.68 2.15
C GLN A 546 10.97 16.51 1.31
N PRO A 547 12.27 16.36 0.99
CA PRO A 547 12.76 15.11 0.46
C PRO A 547 12.51 13.97 1.45
N GLY A 548 12.17 12.80 0.93
CA GLY A 548 12.21 11.58 1.71
C GLY A 548 13.65 11.28 2.16
N ARG A 549 13.81 10.59 3.28
CA ARG A 549 15.13 10.24 3.80
C ARG A 549 15.18 8.79 4.28
N MET A 550 16.28 8.11 4.01
CA MET A 550 16.68 6.96 4.81
C MET A 550 17.40 7.47 6.05
N VAL A 551 16.99 7.04 7.23
CA VAL A 551 17.67 7.38 8.50
C VAL A 551 18.00 6.09 9.23
N ALA A 552 19.26 5.89 9.58
CA ALA A 552 19.72 4.76 10.38
C ALA A 552 20.14 5.23 11.77
N PHE A 553 19.74 4.48 12.77
CA PHE A 553 19.96 4.74 14.17
C PHE A 553 20.85 3.67 14.79
N ARG A 554 21.68 4.06 15.76
CA ARG A 554 22.43 3.16 16.64
C ARG A 554 22.55 3.74 18.04
N ILE A 555 22.96 2.94 18.99
CA ILE A 555 23.28 3.45 20.34
C ILE A 555 24.46 4.44 20.22
N GLY A 556 24.22 5.66 20.71
CA GLY A 556 25.22 6.74 20.70
C GLY A 556 25.58 7.26 19.29
N GLY A 557 24.66 7.21 18.33
CA GLY A 557 24.80 7.88 17.03
C GLY A 557 25.00 9.39 17.20
N LYS A 558 25.55 10.06 16.17
CA LYS A 558 25.93 11.49 16.26
C LYS A 558 25.53 12.31 15.02
N ALA A 559 24.76 11.74 14.10
CA ALA A 559 24.33 12.47 12.92
C ALA A 559 23.26 13.51 13.29
N THR A 560 23.35 14.66 12.66
CA THR A 560 22.36 15.76 12.81
C THR A 560 21.66 15.93 11.47
N LEU A 561 20.32 15.87 11.49
CA LEU A 561 19.53 16.09 10.29
C LEU A 561 19.39 17.58 9.99
N PRO A 562 19.15 17.96 8.71
CA PRO A 562 18.86 19.33 8.33
C PRO A 562 17.65 19.89 9.08
N ARG A 563 17.62 21.22 9.22
CA ARG A 563 16.50 21.93 9.84
C ARG A 563 15.18 21.63 9.13
N GLU A 564 14.08 21.83 9.87
CA GLU A 564 12.74 21.86 9.29
C GLU A 564 12.64 22.95 8.21
N PRO A 565 11.84 22.70 7.16
CA PRO A 565 11.67 23.63 6.06
C PRO A 565 10.86 24.85 6.47
N ASP A 566 10.87 25.83 5.57
CA ASP A 566 9.99 26.98 5.61
C ASP A 566 8.50 26.57 5.61
N PRO A 567 7.64 27.42 6.16
CA PRO A 567 6.20 27.20 6.12
C PRO A 567 5.67 27.12 4.68
N ALA A 568 4.52 26.49 4.50
CA ALA A 568 3.87 26.44 3.20
C ALA A 568 3.63 27.85 2.62
N PRO A 569 3.71 28.01 1.30
CA PRO A 569 3.39 29.28 0.64
C PRO A 569 1.99 29.78 1.06
N PRO A 570 1.74 31.07 1.10
CA PRO A 570 0.41 31.62 1.40
C PRO A 570 -0.61 31.20 0.34
N ALA A 571 -1.89 31.28 0.68
CA ALA A 571 -2.97 31.12 -0.30
C ALA A 571 -2.86 32.16 -1.41
N ASN A 572 -3.05 31.72 -2.66
CA ASN A 572 -2.78 32.53 -3.83
C ASN A 572 -3.97 32.47 -4.83
N PRO A 573 -5.15 33.02 -4.46
CA PRO A 573 -6.32 33.00 -5.34
C PRO A 573 -6.14 33.85 -6.59
N ALA A 574 -6.76 33.43 -7.68
CA ALA A 574 -6.91 34.26 -8.86
C ALA A 574 -7.74 35.52 -8.56
N PRO A 575 -7.51 36.62 -9.30
CA PRO A 575 -8.37 37.78 -9.23
C PRO A 575 -9.84 37.41 -9.52
N GLY A 576 -10.74 37.85 -8.65
CA GLY A 576 -12.18 37.60 -8.76
C GLY A 576 -13.01 38.86 -8.57
N PRO A 577 -14.35 38.76 -8.50
CA PRO A 577 -15.16 37.57 -8.14
C PRO A 577 -15.51 36.67 -9.33
N PHE A 578 -15.72 35.38 -9.06
CA PHE A 578 -16.31 34.45 -9.99
C PHE A 578 -17.82 34.26 -9.67
N ALA A 579 -18.64 34.11 -10.71
CA ALA A 579 -20.05 33.81 -10.53
C ALA A 579 -20.21 32.43 -9.83
N GLN A 580 -21.20 32.32 -8.94
CA GLN A 580 -21.36 31.14 -8.11
C GLN A 580 -21.62 29.89 -8.96
N GLU A 581 -22.37 29.99 -10.04
CA GLU A 581 -22.67 28.89 -10.96
C GLU A 581 -21.42 28.35 -11.66
N VAL A 582 -20.44 29.22 -11.96
CA VAL A 582 -19.14 28.84 -12.54
C VAL A 582 -18.32 28.05 -11.52
N VAL A 583 -18.30 28.52 -10.27
CA VAL A 583 -17.63 27.82 -9.18
C VAL A 583 -18.27 26.45 -8.92
N ASP A 584 -19.60 26.32 -9.03
CA ASP A 584 -20.33 25.06 -8.83
C ASP A 584 -20.02 24.03 -9.92
N ARG A 585 -19.97 24.46 -11.18
CA ARG A 585 -19.56 23.61 -12.29
C ARG A 585 -18.09 23.18 -12.12
N GLY A 586 -17.20 24.11 -11.78
CA GLY A 586 -15.80 23.82 -11.49
C GLY A 586 -15.62 22.79 -10.35
N ALA A 587 -16.44 22.88 -9.29
CA ALA A 587 -16.45 21.89 -8.22
C ALA A 587 -16.86 20.50 -8.71
N ALA A 588 -17.79 20.41 -9.66
CA ALA A 588 -18.19 19.13 -10.25
C ALA A 588 -17.06 18.52 -11.10
N VAL A 589 -16.40 19.33 -11.94
CA VAL A 589 -15.24 18.90 -12.73
C VAL A 589 -14.09 18.48 -11.81
N TYR A 590 -13.81 19.27 -10.77
CA TYR A 590 -12.77 18.96 -9.78
C TYR A 590 -12.96 17.59 -9.11
N ARG A 591 -14.18 17.29 -8.66
CA ARG A 591 -14.52 15.99 -8.05
C ARG A 591 -14.31 14.82 -9.00
N ASN A 592 -14.48 15.03 -10.28
CA ASN A 592 -14.36 13.96 -11.28
C ASN A 592 -12.91 13.71 -11.72
N TYR A 593 -12.05 14.73 -11.77
CA TYR A 593 -10.74 14.62 -12.43
C TYR A 593 -9.55 14.96 -11.52
N CYS A 594 -9.73 15.85 -10.53
CA CYS A 594 -8.62 16.42 -9.77
C CYS A 594 -8.53 15.88 -8.34
N TYR A 595 -9.68 15.58 -7.73
CA TYR A 595 -9.82 15.12 -6.34
C TYR A 595 -8.88 13.96 -5.97
N ARG A 596 -8.71 12.99 -6.87
CA ARG A 596 -7.92 11.79 -6.65
C ARG A 596 -6.48 12.11 -6.23
N CYS A 597 -5.88 13.11 -6.86
CA CYS A 597 -4.50 13.51 -6.60
C CYS A 597 -4.41 14.68 -5.63
N HIS A 598 -5.27 15.70 -5.79
CA HIS A 598 -5.17 16.95 -5.05
C HIS A 598 -6.07 17.02 -3.80
N GLY A 599 -6.74 15.91 -3.45
CA GLY A 599 -7.55 15.77 -2.23
C GLY A 599 -8.90 16.52 -2.27
N PRO A 600 -9.72 16.38 -1.20
CA PRO A 600 -10.99 17.08 -1.09
C PRO A 600 -10.73 18.60 -0.98
N ASP A 601 -11.61 19.38 -1.59
CA ASP A 601 -11.63 20.85 -1.50
C ASP A 601 -10.28 21.50 -1.87
N ALA A 602 -9.55 20.89 -2.79
CA ALA A 602 -8.21 21.29 -3.26
C ALA A 602 -7.13 21.30 -2.14
N ILE A 603 -7.37 20.54 -1.06
CA ILE A 603 -6.49 20.41 0.11
C ILE A 603 -5.64 19.16 -0.04
N SER A 604 -4.36 19.33 -0.02
CA SER A 604 -3.42 18.21 -0.01
C SER A 604 -2.33 18.41 1.05
N SER A 605 -1.70 17.30 1.45
CA SER A 605 -0.59 17.29 2.40
C SER A 605 0.72 17.86 1.83
N ASN A 606 0.70 18.41 0.63
CA ASN A 606 1.84 18.92 -0.13
C ASN A 606 2.82 17.89 -0.70
N VAL A 607 2.58 16.61 -0.53
CA VAL A 607 3.25 15.56 -1.32
C VAL A 607 2.85 15.73 -2.80
N ILE A 608 1.55 15.90 -3.06
CA ILE A 608 1.01 16.48 -4.27
C ILE A 608 0.56 17.90 -3.92
N PRO A 609 0.74 18.92 -4.79
CA PRO A 609 0.51 20.30 -4.40
C PRO A 609 -0.90 20.58 -3.88
N ASP A 610 -0.99 21.33 -2.78
CA ASP A 610 -2.21 22.02 -2.36
C ASP A 610 -2.50 23.13 -3.37
N LEU A 611 -3.51 22.93 -4.20
CA LEU A 611 -3.80 23.83 -5.33
C LEU A 611 -4.22 25.23 -4.90
N ARG A 612 -4.72 25.42 -3.68
CA ARG A 612 -5.08 26.73 -3.13
C ARG A 612 -3.87 27.66 -2.96
N ARG A 613 -2.65 27.08 -3.00
CA ARG A 613 -1.36 27.74 -2.85
C ARG A 613 -0.55 27.75 -4.15
N SER A 614 -1.16 27.34 -5.26
CA SER A 614 -0.49 27.23 -6.56
C SER A 614 -0.05 28.59 -7.08
N ALA A 615 1.21 28.66 -7.54
CA ALA A 615 1.74 29.85 -8.21
C ALA A 615 1.07 30.12 -9.56
N TYR A 616 0.49 29.11 -10.18
CA TYR A 616 -0.17 29.21 -11.49
C TYR A 616 -1.61 29.70 -11.42
N LEU A 617 -2.24 29.66 -10.23
CA LEU A 617 -3.67 29.95 -10.06
C LEU A 617 -4.05 31.41 -10.41
N PRO A 618 -3.27 32.46 -10.07
CA PRO A 618 -3.60 33.84 -10.44
C PRO A 618 -3.56 34.13 -11.92
N ASP A 619 -2.71 33.45 -12.66
CA ASP A 619 -2.50 33.64 -14.10
C ASP A 619 -3.30 32.61 -14.90
N LYS A 620 -4.21 33.10 -15.76
CA LYS A 620 -5.10 32.26 -16.55
C LYS A 620 -4.33 31.43 -17.60
N GLU A 621 -3.32 32.00 -18.23
CA GLU A 621 -2.54 31.34 -19.27
C GLU A 621 -1.61 30.31 -18.66
N ALA A 622 -0.94 30.64 -17.55
CA ALA A 622 -0.11 29.70 -16.81
C ALA A 622 -0.94 28.52 -16.25
N TRP A 623 -2.15 28.77 -15.73
CA TRP A 623 -3.08 27.74 -15.30
C TRP A 623 -3.47 26.81 -16.46
N ARG A 624 -3.82 27.41 -17.63
CA ARG A 624 -4.15 26.66 -18.82
C ARG A 624 -2.98 25.81 -19.30
N ALA A 625 -1.78 26.37 -19.36
CA ALA A 625 -0.58 25.64 -19.79
C ALA A 625 -0.35 24.39 -18.92
N VAL A 626 -0.57 24.48 -17.62
CA VAL A 626 -0.41 23.33 -16.70
C VAL A 626 -1.56 22.34 -16.85
N VAL A 627 -2.81 22.82 -16.79
CA VAL A 627 -3.97 21.91 -16.68
C VAL A 627 -4.42 21.39 -18.05
N TRP A 628 -4.35 22.21 -19.09
CA TRP A 628 -4.79 21.83 -20.43
C TRP A 628 -3.66 21.24 -21.27
N ASP A 629 -2.53 21.97 -21.33
CA ASP A 629 -1.45 21.63 -22.25
C ASP A 629 -0.42 20.64 -21.65
N GLY A 630 -0.46 20.38 -20.32
CA GLY A 630 0.41 19.41 -19.67
C GLY A 630 1.84 19.89 -19.42
N ALA A 631 2.06 21.20 -19.19
CA ALA A 631 3.39 21.76 -18.97
C ALA A 631 4.17 21.13 -17.78
N LEU A 632 3.49 20.39 -16.90
CA LEU A 632 4.07 19.65 -15.78
C LEU A 632 3.93 18.12 -15.91
N GLU A 633 3.75 17.60 -17.12
CA GLU A 633 3.62 16.15 -17.34
C GLU A 633 4.80 15.35 -16.81
N SER A 634 6.02 15.85 -16.96
CA SER A 634 7.23 15.23 -16.40
C SER A 634 7.20 15.07 -14.88
N SER A 635 6.38 15.86 -14.19
CA SER A 635 6.15 15.79 -12.74
C SER A 635 4.90 15.00 -12.34
N GLY A 636 4.22 14.37 -13.31
CA GLY A 636 3.02 13.57 -13.10
C GLY A 636 1.69 14.33 -13.17
N MET A 637 1.69 15.63 -13.54
CA MET A 637 0.48 16.41 -13.80
C MET A 637 0.19 16.41 -15.30
N ILE A 638 -0.66 15.47 -15.75
CA ILE A 638 -1.00 15.32 -17.19
C ILE A 638 -1.81 16.51 -17.72
N GLY A 639 -1.73 16.72 -19.03
CA GLY A 639 -2.62 17.61 -19.76
C GLY A 639 -4.01 16.99 -19.92
N TRP A 640 -5.05 17.78 -19.66
CA TRP A 640 -6.44 17.30 -19.65
C TRP A 640 -7.21 17.61 -20.92
N SER A 641 -6.57 18.14 -21.96
CA SER A 641 -7.21 18.51 -23.24
C SER A 641 -7.94 17.36 -23.94
N ARG A 642 -7.58 16.10 -23.65
CA ARG A 642 -8.26 14.91 -24.20
C ARG A 642 -9.57 14.54 -23.48
N TYR A 643 -9.82 15.11 -22.30
CA TYR A 643 -10.87 14.67 -21.38
C TYR A 643 -11.81 15.79 -20.94
N LEU A 644 -11.37 17.04 -21.07
CA LEU A 644 -12.10 18.24 -20.67
C LEU A 644 -12.28 19.19 -21.83
N GLU A 645 -13.34 19.99 -21.76
CA GLU A 645 -13.55 21.12 -22.67
C GLU A 645 -12.80 22.36 -22.15
N SER A 646 -12.45 23.26 -23.07
CA SER A 646 -11.64 24.45 -22.74
C SER A 646 -12.29 25.35 -21.67
N GLU A 647 -13.60 25.45 -21.65
CA GLU A 647 -14.37 26.22 -20.66
C GLU A 647 -14.25 25.63 -19.26
N GLN A 648 -14.17 24.31 -19.15
CA GLN A 648 -14.07 23.60 -17.87
C GLN A 648 -12.75 23.91 -17.14
N ILE A 649 -11.70 24.31 -17.87
CA ILE A 649 -10.42 24.70 -17.27
C ILE A 649 -10.55 25.99 -16.47
N GLU A 650 -11.33 26.96 -16.97
CA GLU A 650 -11.61 28.21 -16.26
C GLU A 650 -12.59 27.98 -15.10
N GLU A 651 -13.56 27.09 -15.27
CA GLU A 651 -14.45 26.67 -14.19
C GLU A 651 -13.67 26.02 -13.02
N LEU A 652 -12.69 25.14 -13.34
CA LEU A 652 -11.76 24.59 -12.36
C LEU A 652 -10.96 25.68 -11.64
N ARG A 653 -10.42 26.65 -12.41
CA ARG A 653 -9.66 27.78 -11.84
C ARG A 653 -10.53 28.59 -10.89
N ALA A 654 -11.77 28.86 -11.26
CA ALA A 654 -12.74 29.57 -10.43
C ALA A 654 -13.00 28.82 -9.11
N TYR A 655 -13.23 27.51 -9.16
CA TYR A 655 -13.45 26.71 -7.96
C TYR A 655 -12.23 26.69 -7.04
N VAL A 656 -11.05 26.39 -7.57
CA VAL A 656 -9.81 26.37 -6.77
C VAL A 656 -9.50 27.75 -6.17
N SER A 657 -9.76 28.83 -6.93
CA SER A 657 -9.59 30.20 -6.43
C SER A 657 -10.59 30.54 -5.31
N TRP A 658 -11.81 30.04 -5.40
CA TRP A 658 -12.80 30.18 -4.34
C TRP A 658 -12.34 29.50 -3.04
N GLU A 659 -11.79 28.29 -3.11
CA GLU A 659 -11.21 27.58 -1.97
C GLU A 659 -9.93 28.29 -1.44
N ALA A 660 -9.09 28.82 -2.33
CA ALA A 660 -7.91 29.61 -1.96
C ALA A 660 -8.28 30.89 -1.23
N THR A 661 -9.37 31.58 -1.65
CA THR A 661 -9.89 32.77 -0.99
C THR A 661 -10.41 32.45 0.41
N ARG A 662 -11.08 31.33 0.59
CA ARG A 662 -11.53 30.84 1.90
C ARG A 662 -10.35 30.60 2.84
N LEU A 663 -9.30 29.93 2.33
CA LEU A 663 -8.06 29.73 3.09
C LEU A 663 -7.43 31.07 3.49
N LYS A 664 -7.33 32.03 2.57
CA LYS A 664 -6.79 33.37 2.83
C LYS A 664 -7.57 34.10 3.93
N ASN A 665 -8.87 33.90 4.01
CA ASN A 665 -9.77 34.53 4.97
C ASN A 665 -9.92 33.73 6.28
N GLY A 666 -9.17 32.65 6.49
CA GLY A 666 -9.28 31.80 7.69
C GLY A 666 -10.59 31.03 7.81
N GLN A 667 -11.30 30.85 6.70
CA GLN A 667 -12.57 30.13 6.65
C GLN A 667 -12.36 28.62 6.49
N ALA A 668 -13.17 27.81 7.14
CA ALA A 668 -13.12 26.36 6.96
C ALA A 668 -13.35 25.97 5.49
N PRO A 669 -12.66 24.95 4.95
CA PRO A 669 -12.92 24.42 3.62
C PRO A 669 -14.38 23.99 3.50
N GLY A 670 -14.95 24.11 2.34
CA GLY A 670 -16.20 24.11 2.30
C GLY A 670 -17.34 23.42 1.85
N ALA A 671 -18.02 22.65 2.62
CA ALA A 671 -19.38 22.26 2.30
C ALA A 671 -20.27 23.50 2.07
N ARG A 672 -20.73 23.71 0.83
CA ARG A 672 -21.76 24.67 0.54
C ARG A 672 -23.04 24.30 1.22
N GLN A 673 -23.68 25.29 1.80
CA GLN A 673 -25.10 25.24 2.08
C GLN A 673 -25.87 25.31 0.74
N THR A 674 -25.96 24.21 0.01
CA THR A 674 -27.10 24.06 -0.92
C THR A 674 -28.36 24.02 -0.06
N GLY A 675 -29.30 24.90 -0.33
CA GLY A 675 -30.51 25.15 0.49
C GLY A 675 -31.44 23.96 0.72
N SER A 676 -31.01 22.98 1.51
CA SER A 676 -31.86 21.92 2.10
C SER A 676 -31.25 21.45 3.44
N ARG A 677 -30.76 22.38 4.27
CA ARG A 677 -30.47 22.09 5.67
C ARG A 677 -31.70 22.30 6.50
N ARG A 678 -32.70 21.40 6.37
CA ARG A 678 -33.73 21.18 7.41
C ARG A 678 -34.13 19.71 7.40
N SER A 679 -33.23 18.76 7.73
CA SER A 679 -33.63 17.42 8.20
C SER A 679 -32.50 16.44 8.56
N SER A 680 -31.22 16.82 8.60
CA SER A 680 -30.17 15.82 8.87
C SER A 680 -29.35 16.06 10.13
N GLN A 681 -29.69 17.04 10.98
CA GLN A 681 -29.06 17.22 12.29
C GLN A 681 -29.79 16.56 13.46
N ALA A 682 -30.95 15.94 13.22
CA ALA A 682 -31.76 15.31 14.27
C ALA A 682 -31.61 13.79 14.41
N VAL A 683 -30.74 13.13 13.64
CA VAL A 683 -30.60 11.65 13.66
C VAL A 683 -29.28 11.15 14.25
N VAL A 684 -28.38 12.02 14.69
CA VAL A 684 -27.07 11.60 15.24
C VAL A 684 -26.99 11.68 16.77
N GLN A 685 -28.06 12.02 17.48
CA GLN A 685 -28.04 12.08 18.96
C GLN A 685 -28.83 10.99 19.69
N GLU A 686 -29.57 10.12 19.02
CA GLU A 686 -30.20 8.97 19.68
C GLU A 686 -30.11 7.72 18.82
N GLN A 687 -29.03 6.94 18.98
CA GLN A 687 -28.97 5.46 19.03
C GLN A 687 -27.51 5.01 19.13
#